data_0cf70d35cbaa8d579eb82a00b6571612
#
_entry.id   0cf70d35cbaa8d579eb82a00b6571612
#
_cell.length_a   1.000
_cell.length_b   1.000
_cell.length_c   1.000
_cell.angle_alpha   90.00
_cell.angle_beta   90.00
_cell.angle_gamma   90.00
#
_symmetry.space_group_name_H-M   'P 1'
#
loop_
_entity.id
_entity.type
_entity.pdbx_description
1 polymer ?
#
loop_
_entity_poly.entity_id
_entity_poly.type
_entity_poly.pdbx_seq_one_letter_code
_entity_poly.pdbx_strand_id
1 'polypeptide(L)'
;MNSIRMKWLCLVVLSLLCSTTVSAQQKANYSLAEKFRLLEENPISKYSAEIRPIFINDTDCFYYLFTTREGKKYYYVNPAKKEKRLLFDTAELLSKIAVYTRKAYAATDPYLSFAFEKDNETLRIEFERAVYLYNIHTKKLLKEDEKKPHKPVRPAFGWVSVSGDADPYWKKYSSDSLFMVYAQRNNLYFVGNPKKGQDTIPVQLTTDGEEYYTFNREDEGKFNERCLANDTHWIPNTHCFYATREDNRKVGEQWVIDALATPYPKLDTYKAELAGDKNVTRYELLIGNVDTREVKKIAIDRWQDQYFDVLYATEDGKRLYVQRYNRPWNKTDICEVDVATGKVRTVIDEENKPYLDYQMRSVSFLNDGKEILFRSERSGWGHYYLYDTATGKLKNQVTDGTWVAGPIEKIDTIGRKMYFYGYGREHGVDPYYYMLYEASLDKPNELRLLTSENATHEVRVSPTNRYFVDSYSTVSDVPINVVRNRKGKVIMTLDQADMQPVYDLGWTKPERFKVKAADGMTDLYGVMWKPVDFDSTKVYPIVSSVYPGPQYEYVPTRFTLNHDYCTRLAQLGFIVVSVGHRGGTPMRGKAYHSYGYGNQRDYPLADDKYAIEQLAARYPFIDVTRVGIYGHSGGGLMSAAAICTYPEFYKAAVASAGNYDNRVYNKGWVEIHFGVDEKAKTTKDSLNVEHTTYEYKVRTRPVQELAKNYKNGLLLFTGAVDKTVNPAHTFRLADALIKANKDFDMFVLPKSTHGFFGESELFFEHKMWRHFAKHLLGDNSADFETDLNKDMIKQKNR
;
A
#
# COMPACT_ATOMS: atom_id res chain seq x y z
N MET A 1 -27.81 72.83 21.90
CA MET A 1 -27.04 71.61 22.34
C MET A 1 -27.81 70.28 22.12
N ASN A 2 -29.10 70.20 21.85
CA ASN A 2 -29.81 68.95 21.66
C ASN A 2 -29.76 68.33 20.25
N SER A 3 -29.47 69.08 19.23
CA SER A 3 -29.39 68.62 17.83
C SER A 3 -28.11 67.80 17.48
N ILE A 4 -27.02 68.12 18.16
CA ILE A 4 -25.74 67.42 17.95
C ILE A 4 -25.72 66.08 18.65
N ARG A 5 -26.35 65.95 19.82
CA ARG A 5 -26.42 64.62 20.52
C ARG A 5 -27.31 63.64 19.82
N MET A 6 -28.34 64.07 19.13
CA MET A 6 -29.26 63.17 18.39
C MET A 6 -28.59 62.65 17.09
N LYS A 7 -27.76 63.47 16.43
CA LYS A 7 -26.96 63.03 15.26
C LYS A 7 -25.88 61.99 15.63
N TRP A 8 -25.25 62.15 16.79
CA TRP A 8 -24.26 61.15 17.28
C TRP A 8 -24.93 59.85 17.71
N LEU A 9 -26.12 59.90 18.31
CA LEU A 9 -26.86 58.68 18.68
C LEU A 9 -27.35 57.94 17.46
N CYS A 10 -27.79 58.62 16.41
CA CYS A 10 -28.16 57.99 15.14
C CYS A 10 -26.93 57.37 14.39
N LEU A 11 -25.74 57.99 14.44
CA LEU A 11 -24.55 57.45 13.86
C LEU A 11 -24.00 56.20 14.64
N VAL A 12 -24.10 56.18 15.94
CA VAL A 12 -23.74 55.03 16.78
C VAL A 12 -24.75 53.86 16.61
N VAL A 13 -26.05 54.17 16.49
CA VAL A 13 -27.07 53.15 16.21
C VAL A 13 -26.97 52.61 14.77
N LEU A 14 -26.64 53.44 13.76
CA LEU A 14 -26.32 53.00 12.39
C LEU A 14 -25.01 52.17 12.37
N SER A 15 -23.97 52.55 13.11
CA SER A 15 -22.73 51.74 13.16
C SER A 15 -22.92 50.39 13.92
N LEU A 16 -23.81 50.37 14.92
CA LEU A 16 -24.19 49.12 15.62
C LEU A 16 -25.14 48.24 14.77
N LEU A 17 -25.95 48.82 13.90
CA LEU A 17 -26.79 48.08 12.93
C LEU A 17 -26.02 47.59 11.71
N CYS A 18 -24.86 48.22 11.33
CA CYS A 18 -24.00 47.73 10.29
C CYS A 18 -22.99 46.65 10.75
N SER A 19 -22.88 46.31 12.05
CA SER A 19 -22.00 45.29 12.58
C SER A 19 -22.69 43.96 12.83
N THR A 20 -23.98 43.83 12.60
CA THR A 20 -24.58 42.50 12.40
C THR A 20 -24.50 42.14 10.93
N THR A 21 -23.35 41.78 10.46
CA THR A 21 -23.27 40.89 9.33
C THR A 21 -23.98 39.61 9.74
N VAL A 22 -25.28 39.54 9.35
CA VAL A 22 -25.94 38.24 9.25
C VAL A 22 -25.06 37.46 8.26
N SER A 23 -24.13 36.70 8.78
CA SER A 23 -23.47 35.70 7.96
C SER A 23 -24.60 34.83 7.43
N ALA A 24 -24.96 35.03 6.17
CA ALA A 24 -25.96 34.18 5.54
C ALA A 24 -25.45 32.77 5.73
N GLN A 25 -26.27 31.94 6.39
CA GLN A 25 -25.94 30.55 6.65
C GLN A 25 -25.54 29.90 5.33
N GLN A 26 -24.27 29.58 5.18
CA GLN A 26 -23.74 28.97 3.97
C GLN A 26 -24.22 27.52 3.93
N LYS A 27 -25.02 27.17 2.91
CA LYS A 27 -25.52 25.79 2.77
C LYS A 27 -24.48 24.92 2.08
N ALA A 28 -24.35 23.69 2.55
CA ALA A 28 -23.53 22.66 1.90
C ALA A 28 -24.19 22.19 0.59
N ASN A 29 -23.38 22.01 -0.46
CA ASN A 29 -23.87 21.55 -1.76
C ASN A 29 -23.82 20.02 -1.86
N TYR A 30 -24.71 19.35 -1.12
CA TYR A 30 -24.77 17.88 -1.07
C TYR A 30 -25.04 17.24 -2.44
N SER A 31 -25.90 17.86 -3.27
CA SER A 31 -26.21 17.32 -4.59
C SER A 31 -24.99 17.31 -5.53
N LEU A 32 -24.11 18.29 -5.40
CA LEU A 32 -22.88 18.36 -6.16
C LEU A 32 -21.87 17.31 -5.66
N ALA A 33 -21.70 17.17 -4.34
CA ALA A 33 -20.84 16.15 -3.75
C ALA A 33 -21.29 14.74 -4.17
N GLU A 34 -22.58 14.46 -4.14
CA GLU A 34 -23.16 13.21 -4.57
C GLU A 34 -22.96 12.93 -6.06
N LYS A 35 -23.10 13.96 -6.90
CA LYS A 35 -22.80 13.86 -8.33
C LYS A 35 -21.37 13.41 -8.57
N PHE A 36 -20.40 13.93 -7.82
CA PHE A 36 -19.00 13.52 -7.93
C PHE A 36 -18.77 12.11 -7.37
N ARG A 37 -19.47 11.69 -6.32
CA ARG A 37 -19.42 10.31 -5.83
C ARG A 37 -19.88 9.31 -6.89
N LEU A 38 -21.02 9.58 -7.52
CA LEU A 38 -21.57 8.74 -8.60
C LEU A 38 -20.69 8.69 -9.83
N LEU A 39 -19.86 9.71 -10.06
CA LEU A 39 -18.89 9.73 -11.14
C LEU A 39 -17.72 8.77 -10.93
N GLU A 40 -17.27 8.64 -9.70
CA GLU A 40 -16.18 7.72 -9.35
C GLU A 40 -16.65 6.26 -9.43
N GLU A 41 -17.94 6.01 -9.17
CA GLU A 41 -18.58 4.70 -9.35
C GLU A 41 -18.95 4.39 -10.81
N ASN A 42 -18.94 5.40 -11.68
CA ASN A 42 -19.32 5.31 -13.10
C ASN A 42 -18.12 5.04 -14.04
N PRO A 43 -18.36 4.79 -15.34
CA PRO A 43 -17.34 4.28 -16.31
C PRO A 43 -16.05 5.06 -16.41
N ILE A 44 -15.96 6.29 -15.88
CA ILE A 44 -14.71 7.08 -15.91
C ILE A 44 -13.58 6.42 -15.14
N SER A 45 -13.87 5.75 -14.03
CA SER A 45 -12.88 4.94 -13.32
C SER A 45 -12.44 3.71 -14.11
N LYS A 46 -13.20 3.33 -15.14
CA LYS A 46 -12.93 2.21 -16.06
C LYS A 46 -12.08 2.62 -17.25
N TYR A 47 -11.94 3.92 -17.54
CA TYR A 47 -11.11 4.40 -18.64
C TYR A 47 -9.63 4.35 -18.27
N SER A 48 -8.82 3.98 -19.27
CA SER A 48 -7.37 3.93 -19.07
C SER A 48 -6.79 5.34 -19.03
N ALA A 49 -5.97 5.61 -18.03
CA ALA A 49 -5.16 6.83 -17.97
C ALA A 49 -3.68 6.50 -18.23
N GLU A 50 -3.19 5.43 -17.66
CA GLU A 50 -1.83 4.92 -17.77
C GLU A 50 -1.78 3.69 -18.68
N ILE A 51 -0.65 3.48 -19.34
CA ILE A 51 -0.40 2.29 -20.15
C ILE A 51 0.40 1.29 -19.33
N ARG A 52 -0.11 0.05 -19.27
CA ARG A 52 0.58 -1.10 -18.72
C ARG A 52 1.03 -2.02 -19.85
N PRO A 53 2.27 -1.89 -20.32
CA PRO A 53 2.76 -2.69 -21.44
C PRO A 53 2.99 -4.14 -21.02
N ILE A 54 2.65 -5.07 -21.93
CA ILE A 54 3.00 -6.49 -21.82
C ILE A 54 3.93 -6.79 -22.97
N PHE A 55 5.19 -7.03 -22.64
CA PHE A 55 6.20 -7.37 -23.65
C PHE A 55 5.96 -8.76 -24.23
N ILE A 56 6.17 -8.88 -25.54
CA ILE A 56 5.95 -10.13 -26.28
C ILE A 56 7.23 -10.98 -26.13
N ASN A 57 7.14 -11.99 -25.26
CA ASN A 57 8.27 -12.85 -24.91
C ASN A 57 9.54 -12.01 -24.57
N ASP A 58 10.69 -12.35 -25.15
CA ASP A 58 11.98 -11.65 -24.92
C ASP A 58 12.24 -10.51 -25.93
N THR A 59 11.18 -9.99 -26.59
CA THR A 59 11.31 -8.90 -27.56
C THR A 59 11.01 -7.53 -26.94
N ASP A 60 11.36 -6.46 -27.68
CA ASP A 60 10.99 -5.09 -27.31
C ASP A 60 9.57 -4.72 -27.79
N CYS A 61 8.93 -5.58 -28.60
CA CYS A 61 7.56 -5.39 -28.97
C CYS A 61 6.64 -5.66 -27.78
N PHE A 62 5.57 -4.89 -27.67
CA PHE A 62 4.62 -5.05 -26.60
C PHE A 62 3.19 -4.80 -27.07
N TYR A 63 2.25 -5.20 -26.26
CA TYR A 63 0.86 -4.83 -26.41
C TYR A 63 0.31 -4.28 -25.09
N TYR A 64 -0.81 -3.57 -25.19
CA TYR A 64 -1.53 -3.05 -24.05
C TYR A 64 -3.01 -2.92 -24.34
N LEU A 65 -3.81 -2.97 -23.28
CA LEU A 65 -5.22 -2.64 -23.31
C LEU A 65 -5.40 -1.15 -23.02
N PHE A 66 -6.17 -0.45 -23.85
CA PHE A 66 -6.59 0.91 -23.57
C PHE A 66 -8.10 1.05 -23.69
N THR A 67 -8.76 1.52 -22.65
CA THR A 67 -10.21 1.64 -22.52
C THR A 67 -10.60 3.11 -22.59
N THR A 68 -11.49 3.46 -23.51
CA THR A 68 -12.10 4.79 -23.65
C THR A 68 -13.62 4.65 -23.67
N ARG A 69 -14.36 5.76 -23.86
CA ARG A 69 -15.81 5.70 -24.10
C ARG A 69 -16.19 4.91 -25.36
N GLU A 70 -15.28 4.72 -26.30
CA GLU A 70 -15.48 3.90 -27.50
C GLU A 70 -15.31 2.39 -27.23
N GLY A 71 -14.97 2.01 -26.00
CA GLY A 71 -14.75 0.63 -25.57
C GLY A 71 -13.27 0.26 -25.37
N LYS A 72 -13.03 -1.04 -25.20
CA LYS A 72 -11.72 -1.66 -24.97
C LYS A 72 -11.03 -1.97 -26.28
N LYS A 73 -9.80 -1.50 -26.46
CA LYS A 73 -8.98 -1.78 -27.65
C LYS A 73 -7.60 -2.29 -27.24
N TYR A 74 -7.13 -3.33 -27.88
CA TYR A 74 -5.78 -3.86 -27.70
C TYR A 74 -4.86 -3.31 -28.80
N TYR A 75 -3.75 -2.71 -28.40
CA TYR A 75 -2.78 -2.15 -29.32
C TYR A 75 -1.48 -2.95 -29.29
N TYR A 76 -0.92 -3.18 -30.48
CA TYR A 76 0.44 -3.68 -30.67
C TYR A 76 1.38 -2.52 -30.95
N VAL A 77 2.58 -2.54 -30.36
CA VAL A 77 3.63 -1.54 -30.57
C VAL A 77 4.96 -2.21 -30.88
N ASN A 78 5.60 -1.73 -31.95
CA ASN A 78 6.98 -2.05 -32.28
C ASN A 78 7.83 -0.79 -32.19
N PRO A 79 8.60 -0.60 -31.10
CA PRO A 79 9.40 0.62 -30.89
C PRO A 79 10.48 0.85 -31.94
N ALA A 80 11.10 -0.22 -32.47
CA ALA A 80 12.15 -0.14 -33.47
C ALA A 80 11.64 0.42 -34.81
N LYS A 81 10.43 0.08 -35.19
CA LYS A 81 9.74 0.58 -36.38
C LYS A 81 8.94 1.84 -36.14
N LYS A 82 8.80 2.28 -34.90
CA LYS A 82 7.86 3.33 -34.47
C LYS A 82 6.44 3.06 -34.91
N GLU A 83 6.03 1.80 -34.90
CA GLU A 83 4.74 1.31 -35.35
C GLU A 83 3.79 1.15 -34.15
N LYS A 84 2.58 1.70 -34.28
CA LYS A 84 1.45 1.41 -33.38
C LYS A 84 0.24 1.05 -34.22
N ARG A 85 -0.42 -0.07 -33.94
CA ARG A 85 -1.65 -0.51 -34.59
C ARG A 85 -2.52 -1.30 -33.66
N LEU A 86 -3.76 -1.55 -34.03
CA LEU A 86 -4.59 -2.53 -33.31
C LEU A 86 -3.89 -3.91 -33.35
N LEU A 87 -3.88 -4.59 -32.20
CA LEU A 87 -3.40 -5.96 -32.11
C LEU A 87 -4.34 -6.88 -32.90
N PHE A 88 -5.64 -6.66 -32.73
CA PHE A 88 -6.73 -7.27 -33.52
C PHE A 88 -7.96 -6.36 -33.49
N ASP A 89 -8.83 -6.48 -34.47
CA ASP A 89 -10.18 -5.94 -34.37
C ASP A 89 -11.07 -6.96 -33.66
N THR A 90 -11.65 -6.53 -32.51
CA THR A 90 -12.43 -7.42 -31.65
C THR A 90 -13.68 -7.98 -32.38
N ALA A 91 -14.37 -7.18 -33.17
CA ALA A 91 -15.54 -7.60 -33.88
C ALA A 91 -15.18 -8.62 -34.99
N GLU A 92 -14.09 -8.35 -35.73
CA GLU A 92 -13.56 -9.28 -36.74
C GLU A 92 -13.12 -10.61 -36.09
N LEU A 93 -12.41 -10.57 -34.98
CA LEU A 93 -11.96 -11.76 -34.24
C LEU A 93 -13.15 -12.61 -33.77
N LEU A 94 -14.12 -11.97 -33.12
CA LEU A 94 -15.33 -12.66 -32.64
C LEU A 94 -16.19 -13.22 -33.79
N SER A 95 -16.27 -12.53 -34.91
CA SER A 95 -16.96 -13.06 -36.10
C SER A 95 -16.30 -14.34 -36.63
N LYS A 96 -14.97 -14.42 -36.58
CA LYS A 96 -14.24 -15.65 -36.95
C LYS A 96 -14.43 -16.77 -35.91
N ILE A 97 -14.47 -16.46 -34.62
CA ILE A 97 -14.77 -17.42 -33.54
C ILE A 97 -16.23 -17.94 -33.70
N ALA A 98 -17.16 -17.06 -34.06
CA ALA A 98 -18.58 -17.39 -34.29
C ALA A 98 -18.78 -18.48 -35.37
N VAL A 99 -17.90 -18.56 -36.35
CA VAL A 99 -17.91 -19.64 -37.35
C VAL A 99 -17.74 -21.02 -36.71
N TYR A 100 -16.86 -21.12 -35.70
CA TYR A 100 -16.60 -22.39 -35.01
C TYR A 100 -17.64 -22.71 -33.92
N THR A 101 -18.17 -21.71 -33.26
CA THR A 101 -19.08 -21.87 -32.10
C THR A 101 -20.57 -21.88 -32.54
N ARG A 102 -20.88 -21.34 -33.72
CA ARG A 102 -22.24 -21.10 -34.23
C ARG A 102 -23.08 -20.20 -33.32
N LYS A 103 -22.42 -19.27 -32.64
CA LYS A 103 -23.04 -18.29 -31.74
C LYS A 103 -22.66 -16.88 -32.19
N ALA A 104 -23.56 -15.91 -31.95
CA ALA A 104 -23.28 -14.49 -32.15
C ALA A 104 -22.71 -13.90 -30.83
N TYR A 105 -21.71 -13.05 -30.94
CA TYR A 105 -21.07 -12.39 -29.82
C TYR A 105 -21.17 -10.87 -29.97
N ALA A 106 -21.43 -10.18 -28.84
CA ALA A 106 -21.36 -8.73 -28.79
C ALA A 106 -19.88 -8.29 -28.73
N ALA A 107 -19.51 -7.33 -29.56
CA ALA A 107 -18.15 -6.83 -29.64
C ALA A 107 -17.79 -5.86 -28.49
N THR A 108 -18.77 -5.49 -27.67
CA THR A 108 -18.65 -4.38 -26.72
C THR A 108 -17.79 -4.67 -25.51
N ASP A 109 -17.68 -5.90 -25.03
CA ASP A 109 -16.80 -6.26 -23.91
C ASP A 109 -16.55 -7.77 -23.77
N PRO A 110 -15.92 -8.46 -24.76
CA PRO A 110 -15.60 -9.85 -24.58
C PRO A 110 -14.41 -9.99 -23.62
N TYR A 111 -14.56 -10.86 -22.64
CA TYR A 111 -13.42 -11.31 -21.87
C TYR A 111 -12.59 -12.29 -22.71
N LEU A 112 -11.45 -11.84 -23.22
CA LEU A 112 -10.50 -12.63 -24.00
C LEU A 112 -9.25 -12.89 -23.15
N SER A 113 -8.98 -14.16 -22.86
CA SER A 113 -7.70 -14.57 -22.28
C SER A 113 -6.77 -15.00 -23.42
N PHE A 114 -5.61 -14.38 -23.56
CA PHE A 114 -4.67 -14.73 -24.61
C PHE A 114 -3.22 -14.51 -24.20
N ALA A 115 -2.31 -15.22 -24.87
CA ALA A 115 -0.88 -15.01 -24.80
C ALA A 115 -0.25 -15.22 -26.18
N PHE A 116 0.95 -14.65 -26.39
CA PHE A 116 1.71 -14.93 -27.61
C PHE A 116 2.39 -16.29 -27.54
N GLU A 117 2.37 -17.02 -28.68
CA GLU A 117 3.21 -18.18 -28.89
C GLU A 117 4.67 -17.76 -29.07
N LYS A 118 5.58 -18.74 -29.11
CA LYS A 118 7.03 -18.52 -29.24
C LYS A 118 7.45 -17.85 -30.57
N ASP A 119 6.59 -17.89 -31.59
CA ASP A 119 6.82 -17.23 -32.89
C ASP A 119 6.65 -15.71 -32.82
N ASN A 120 6.14 -15.15 -31.71
CA ASN A 120 5.85 -13.72 -31.51
C ASN A 120 4.80 -13.12 -32.47
N GLU A 121 4.08 -13.96 -33.19
CA GLU A 121 3.09 -13.57 -34.22
C GLU A 121 1.72 -14.21 -34.00
N THR A 122 1.68 -15.36 -33.34
CA THR A 122 0.47 -16.13 -33.11
C THR A 122 -0.02 -15.92 -31.67
N LEU A 123 -1.28 -15.48 -31.53
CA LEU A 123 -1.99 -15.44 -30.26
C LEU A 123 -2.68 -16.78 -30.02
N ARG A 124 -2.42 -17.37 -28.88
CA ARG A 124 -3.20 -18.45 -28.30
C ARG A 124 -4.31 -17.80 -27.47
N ILE A 125 -5.56 -17.98 -27.90
CA ILE A 125 -6.74 -17.35 -27.29
C ILE A 125 -7.59 -18.44 -26.66
N GLU A 126 -7.88 -18.33 -25.38
CA GLU A 126 -8.87 -19.17 -24.70
C GLU A 126 -10.22 -18.45 -24.67
N PHE A 127 -11.23 -19.07 -25.25
CA PHE A 127 -12.57 -18.53 -25.29
C PHE A 127 -13.62 -19.65 -25.27
N GLU A 128 -14.61 -19.56 -24.34
CA GLU A 128 -15.67 -20.57 -24.16
C GLU A 128 -15.14 -22.03 -24.07
N ARG A 129 -14.09 -22.25 -23.27
CA ARG A 129 -13.44 -23.58 -23.09
C ARG A 129 -12.79 -24.18 -24.36
N ALA A 130 -12.60 -23.38 -25.40
CA ALA A 130 -11.85 -23.76 -26.58
C ALA A 130 -10.64 -22.89 -26.76
N VAL A 131 -9.61 -23.42 -27.42
CA VAL A 131 -8.38 -22.69 -27.73
C VAL A 131 -8.35 -22.38 -29.23
N TYR A 132 -8.00 -21.15 -29.55
CA TYR A 132 -7.86 -20.66 -30.92
C TYR A 132 -6.46 -20.09 -31.12
N LEU A 133 -5.90 -20.33 -32.29
CA LEU A 133 -4.62 -19.76 -32.73
C LEU A 133 -4.91 -18.67 -33.76
N TYR A 134 -4.57 -17.43 -33.44
CA TYR A 134 -4.79 -16.29 -34.31
C TYR A 134 -3.47 -15.60 -34.66
N ASN A 135 -3.10 -15.57 -35.96
CA ASN A 135 -1.92 -14.86 -36.40
C ASN A 135 -2.24 -13.37 -36.63
N ILE A 136 -1.51 -12.48 -35.93
CA ILE A 136 -1.76 -11.03 -35.92
C ILE A 136 -1.45 -10.30 -37.24
N HIS A 137 -0.73 -10.94 -38.16
CA HIS A 137 -0.40 -10.37 -39.47
C HIS A 137 -1.35 -10.88 -40.58
N THR A 138 -1.52 -12.19 -40.68
CA THR A 138 -2.38 -12.80 -41.70
C THR A 138 -3.84 -12.81 -41.35
N LYS A 139 -4.17 -12.52 -40.07
CA LYS A 139 -5.51 -12.55 -39.45
C LYS A 139 -6.20 -13.92 -39.58
N LYS A 140 -5.44 -14.98 -39.81
CA LYS A 140 -5.95 -16.35 -39.89
C LYS A 140 -6.26 -16.88 -38.51
N LEU A 141 -7.45 -17.44 -38.30
CA LEU A 141 -7.87 -18.10 -37.06
C LEU A 141 -8.01 -19.61 -37.32
N LEU A 142 -7.44 -20.40 -36.41
CA LEU A 142 -7.58 -21.86 -36.38
C LEU A 142 -8.05 -22.26 -34.98
N LYS A 143 -9.02 -23.19 -34.91
CA LYS A 143 -9.39 -23.84 -33.65
C LYS A 143 -8.41 -24.99 -33.41
N GLU A 144 -7.85 -25.08 -32.21
CA GLU A 144 -6.97 -26.19 -31.82
C GLU A 144 -7.81 -27.44 -31.48
N ASP A 145 -7.32 -28.62 -31.83
CA ASP A 145 -8.00 -29.88 -31.57
C ASP A 145 -7.97 -30.21 -30.06
N GLU A 146 -9.08 -30.63 -29.49
CA GLU A 146 -9.32 -30.86 -28.05
C GLU A 146 -8.45 -31.97 -27.43
N LYS A 147 -7.63 -32.67 -28.19
CA LYS A 147 -6.85 -33.82 -27.74
C LYS A 147 -5.50 -33.55 -27.10
N LYS A 148 -5.05 -32.30 -27.00
CA LYS A 148 -3.78 -31.97 -26.38
C LYS A 148 -4.01 -31.39 -24.97
N PRO A 149 -3.28 -31.85 -23.94
CA PRO A 149 -3.35 -31.22 -22.62
C PRO A 149 -2.86 -29.77 -22.74
N HIS A 150 -3.77 -28.82 -22.48
CA HIS A 150 -3.48 -27.40 -22.57
C HIS A 150 -2.82 -26.91 -21.28
N LYS A 151 -1.71 -26.15 -21.41
CA LYS A 151 -1.28 -25.28 -20.32
C LYS A 151 -2.24 -24.09 -20.30
N PRO A 152 -2.86 -23.78 -19.16
CA PRO A 152 -3.75 -22.63 -19.07
C PRO A 152 -3.00 -21.36 -19.45
N VAL A 153 -3.61 -20.54 -20.28
CA VAL A 153 -3.12 -19.19 -20.58
C VAL A 153 -3.34 -18.36 -19.34
N ARG A 154 -2.28 -17.90 -18.70
CA ARG A 154 -2.41 -16.94 -17.59
C ARG A 154 -2.76 -15.59 -18.18
N PRO A 155 -3.90 -15.00 -17.84
CA PRO A 155 -4.24 -13.68 -18.33
C PRO A 155 -3.23 -12.67 -17.81
N ALA A 156 -2.81 -11.79 -18.69
CA ALA A 156 -1.85 -10.72 -18.34
C ALA A 156 -2.47 -9.64 -17.45
N PHE A 157 -3.78 -9.64 -17.25
CA PHE A 157 -4.52 -8.69 -16.44
C PHE A 157 -5.52 -9.40 -15.52
N GLY A 158 -5.41 -9.14 -14.20
CA GLY A 158 -6.41 -9.49 -13.19
C GLY A 158 -6.21 -10.86 -12.53
N TRP A 159 -6.73 -10.96 -11.30
CA TRP A 159 -6.89 -12.21 -10.57
C TRP A 159 -8.06 -12.98 -11.15
N VAL A 160 -7.77 -14.03 -11.91
CA VAL A 160 -8.81 -14.96 -12.36
C VAL A 160 -8.65 -16.25 -11.57
N SER A 161 -9.68 -16.59 -10.84
CA SER A 161 -9.89 -17.92 -10.30
C SER A 161 -10.11 -18.86 -11.49
N VAL A 162 -9.09 -19.61 -11.87
CA VAL A 162 -9.20 -20.65 -12.91
C VAL A 162 -9.94 -21.84 -12.31
N SER A 163 -11.24 -21.94 -12.58
CA SER A 163 -12.02 -23.16 -12.34
C SER A 163 -11.80 -24.13 -13.50
N GLY A 164 -10.76 -24.89 -13.46
CA GLY A 164 -10.48 -26.01 -14.35
C GLY A 164 -9.44 -26.87 -13.65
N ASP A 165 -9.33 -28.16 -13.95
CA ASP A 165 -8.47 -29.19 -13.32
C ASP A 165 -7.03 -28.73 -12.95
N ALA A 166 -6.89 -27.58 -12.29
CA ALA A 166 -5.66 -27.13 -11.66
C ALA A 166 -5.35 -28.15 -10.54
N ASP A 167 -4.11 -28.62 -10.51
CA ASP A 167 -3.62 -29.41 -9.37
C ASP A 167 -4.03 -28.68 -8.09
N PRO A 168 -4.49 -29.40 -7.04
CA PRO A 168 -4.85 -28.79 -5.77
C PRO A 168 -3.78 -27.81 -5.32
N TYR A 169 -4.16 -26.63 -4.84
CA TYR A 169 -3.29 -25.49 -4.47
C TYR A 169 -2.18 -25.89 -3.47
N TRP A 170 -2.36 -26.95 -2.67
CA TRP A 170 -1.37 -27.44 -1.72
C TRP A 170 -0.18 -28.16 -2.38
N LYS A 171 -0.25 -28.51 -3.67
CA LYS A 171 0.82 -29.22 -4.36
C LYS A 171 1.98 -28.32 -4.74
N LYS A 172 3.01 -28.27 -3.91
CA LYS A 172 4.32 -27.69 -4.24
C LYS A 172 5.27 -28.79 -4.66
N TYR A 173 5.61 -28.85 -5.94
CA TYR A 173 6.51 -29.86 -6.51
C TYR A 173 7.98 -29.48 -6.32
N SER A 174 8.84 -30.51 -6.08
CA SER A 174 10.30 -30.41 -6.22
C SER A 174 10.72 -29.98 -7.63
N SER A 175 11.95 -29.51 -7.81
CA SER A 175 12.46 -28.99 -9.10
C SER A 175 12.33 -29.99 -10.24
N ASP A 176 12.52 -31.30 -9.96
CA ASP A 176 12.32 -32.42 -10.90
C ASP A 176 10.89 -32.94 -10.96
N SER A 177 10.01 -32.38 -10.14
CA SER A 177 8.61 -32.75 -10.01
C SER A 177 8.37 -34.18 -9.47
N LEU A 178 9.32 -34.78 -8.77
CA LEU A 178 9.18 -36.13 -8.21
C LEU A 178 8.38 -36.13 -6.90
N PHE A 179 8.53 -35.09 -6.08
CA PHE A 179 7.93 -35.02 -4.75
C PHE A 179 7.11 -33.77 -4.54
N MET A 180 6.16 -33.86 -3.58
CA MET A 180 5.35 -32.74 -3.10
C MET A 180 5.41 -32.70 -1.59
N VAL A 181 5.62 -31.51 -0.99
CA VAL A 181 5.54 -31.26 0.45
C VAL A 181 4.27 -30.51 0.75
N TYR A 182 3.60 -30.86 1.84
CA TYR A 182 2.35 -30.24 2.29
C TYR A 182 2.24 -30.31 3.82
N ALA A 183 1.32 -29.55 4.40
CA ALA A 183 0.97 -29.64 5.81
C ALA A 183 -0.35 -30.37 6.01
N GLN A 184 -0.45 -31.10 7.13
CA GLN A 184 -1.67 -31.75 7.60
C GLN A 184 -1.54 -31.98 9.10
N ARG A 185 -2.59 -31.77 9.90
CA ARG A 185 -2.59 -31.98 11.35
C ARG A 185 -1.41 -31.27 12.04
N ASN A 186 -1.18 -30.02 11.65
CA ASN A 186 -0.08 -29.17 12.14
C ASN A 186 1.34 -29.62 11.77
N ASN A 187 1.50 -30.71 11.03
CA ASN A 187 2.80 -31.28 10.71
C ASN A 187 3.09 -31.30 9.21
N LEU A 188 4.37 -31.41 8.87
CA LEU A 188 4.85 -31.59 7.51
C LEU A 188 4.78 -33.04 7.06
N TYR A 189 4.38 -33.21 5.82
CA TYR A 189 4.35 -34.48 5.11
C TYR A 189 4.90 -34.29 3.69
N PHE A 190 5.38 -35.39 3.10
CA PHE A 190 5.61 -35.43 1.67
C PHE A 190 4.96 -36.64 1.03
N VAL A 191 4.81 -36.57 -0.28
CA VAL A 191 4.24 -37.64 -1.11
C VAL A 191 4.90 -37.59 -2.50
N GLY A 192 5.09 -38.75 -3.10
CA GLY A 192 5.58 -38.88 -4.47
C GLY A 192 4.56 -38.44 -5.51
N ASN A 193 5.03 -38.02 -6.67
CA ASN A 193 4.20 -37.65 -7.81
C ASN A 193 3.81 -38.87 -8.64
N PRO A 194 2.55 -39.32 -8.67
CA PRO A 194 2.13 -40.48 -9.44
C PRO A 194 2.30 -40.30 -10.95
N LYS A 195 2.23 -39.06 -11.45
CA LYS A 195 2.48 -38.77 -12.88
C LYS A 195 3.93 -39.01 -13.28
N LYS A 196 4.81 -39.18 -12.30
CA LYS A 196 6.24 -39.50 -12.45
C LYS A 196 6.61 -40.90 -11.96
N GLY A 197 5.61 -41.75 -11.69
CA GLY A 197 5.82 -43.11 -11.22
C GLY A 197 6.28 -43.24 -9.75
N GLN A 198 6.14 -42.18 -8.95
CA GLN A 198 6.49 -42.20 -7.55
C GLN A 198 5.36 -42.74 -6.68
N ASP A 199 5.73 -43.31 -5.49
CA ASP A 199 4.77 -43.79 -4.50
C ASP A 199 3.90 -42.66 -3.96
N THR A 200 2.60 -42.94 -3.85
CA THR A 200 1.59 -41.99 -3.34
C THR A 200 1.29 -42.12 -1.86
N ILE A 201 2.01 -42.99 -1.15
CA ILE A 201 1.87 -43.15 0.29
C ILE A 201 2.46 -41.95 1.00
N PRO A 202 1.67 -41.21 1.81
CA PRO A 202 2.19 -40.07 2.54
C PRO A 202 3.23 -40.47 3.57
N VAL A 203 4.31 -39.73 3.65
CA VAL A 203 5.34 -39.87 4.70
C VAL A 203 5.31 -38.63 5.59
N GLN A 204 5.13 -38.86 6.89
CA GLN A 204 5.19 -37.82 7.90
C GLN A 204 6.64 -37.43 8.19
N LEU A 205 6.94 -36.13 8.18
CA LEU A 205 8.28 -35.59 8.41
C LEU A 205 8.46 -35.00 9.81
N THR A 206 7.40 -34.40 10.38
CA THR A 206 7.42 -33.85 11.75
C THR A 206 6.29 -34.40 12.58
N THR A 207 6.45 -34.42 13.90
CA THR A 207 5.47 -35.04 14.84
C THR A 207 5.13 -34.11 16.01
N ASP A 208 5.73 -32.92 16.08
CA ASP A 208 5.68 -31.99 17.20
C ASP A 208 4.75 -30.79 16.96
N GLY A 209 4.03 -30.81 15.82
CA GLY A 209 3.07 -29.74 15.49
C GLY A 209 1.82 -29.80 16.36
N GLU A 210 1.39 -28.67 16.89
CA GLU A 210 0.19 -28.49 17.69
C GLU A 210 -0.48 -27.15 17.38
N GLU A 211 -1.60 -26.82 18.00
CA GLU A 211 -2.30 -25.55 17.81
C GLU A 211 -1.37 -24.38 18.18
N TYR A 212 -1.32 -23.37 17.30
CA TYR A 212 -0.41 -22.22 17.38
C TYR A 212 1.10 -22.56 17.30
N TYR A 213 1.44 -23.78 16.94
CA TYR A 213 2.79 -24.24 16.60
C TYR A 213 2.71 -25.18 15.41
N THR A 214 2.31 -24.63 14.29
CA THR A 214 1.80 -25.36 13.14
C THR A 214 2.53 -25.01 11.85
N PHE A 215 2.56 -25.97 10.92
CA PHE A 215 2.90 -25.74 9.52
C PHE A 215 1.66 -25.52 8.65
N ASN A 216 0.45 -25.73 9.19
CA ASN A 216 -0.78 -25.45 8.46
C ASN A 216 -0.93 -23.93 8.30
N ARG A 217 -1.34 -23.49 7.12
CA ARG A 217 -1.74 -22.12 6.90
C ARG A 217 -3.09 -21.88 7.59
N GLU A 218 -3.20 -20.88 8.43
CA GLU A 218 -4.37 -20.64 9.30
C GLU A 218 -5.69 -20.42 8.55
N ASP A 219 -5.62 -19.89 7.34
CA ASP A 219 -6.76 -19.54 6.51
C ASP A 219 -7.19 -20.66 5.55
N GLU A 220 -6.52 -21.81 5.54
CA GLU A 220 -6.72 -22.85 4.54
C GLU A 220 -6.93 -24.26 5.13
N GLY A 221 -8.12 -24.78 4.87
CA GLY A 221 -8.42 -26.19 5.05
C GLY A 221 -8.84 -26.59 6.46
N LYS A 222 -9.45 -27.78 6.54
CA LYS A 222 -9.77 -28.41 7.81
C LYS A 222 -8.54 -29.12 8.35
N PHE A 223 -8.41 -29.20 9.66
CA PHE A 223 -7.29 -29.84 10.36
C PHE A 223 -6.80 -31.17 9.75
N ASN A 224 -7.73 -32.00 9.27
CA ASN A 224 -7.42 -33.31 8.67
C ASN A 224 -7.20 -33.27 7.15
N GLU A 225 -7.37 -32.12 6.48
CA GLU A 225 -7.18 -31.97 5.04
C GLU A 225 -5.74 -31.57 4.73
N ARG A 226 -5.26 -31.92 3.54
CA ARG A 226 -3.96 -31.46 3.04
C ARG A 226 -4.07 -29.99 2.72
N CYS A 227 -3.18 -29.20 3.25
CA CYS A 227 -3.09 -27.78 2.96
C CYS A 227 -1.67 -27.39 2.55
N LEU A 228 -1.53 -26.19 2.03
CA LEU A 228 -0.23 -25.63 1.73
C LEU A 228 0.55 -25.48 3.04
N ALA A 229 1.77 -26.02 3.08
CA ALA A 229 2.65 -25.77 4.21
C ALA A 229 3.12 -24.31 4.18
N ASN A 230 2.99 -23.63 5.33
CA ASN A 230 3.35 -22.24 5.47
C ASN A 230 4.84 -22.04 5.13
N ASP A 231 5.15 -21.01 4.30
CA ASP A 231 6.49 -20.63 3.88
C ASP A 231 7.45 -21.80 3.60
N THR A 232 6.94 -22.85 2.94
CA THR A 232 7.74 -24.01 2.57
C THR A 232 8.14 -23.91 1.11
N HIS A 233 9.43 -24.00 0.83
CA HIS A 233 9.99 -23.87 -0.52
C HIS A 233 11.05 -24.93 -0.81
N TRP A 234 11.01 -25.51 -2.01
CA TRP A 234 12.06 -26.41 -2.46
C TRP A 234 13.35 -25.65 -2.71
N ILE A 235 14.48 -26.26 -2.31
CA ILE A 235 15.80 -25.75 -2.61
C ILE A 235 16.16 -26.22 -4.03
N PRO A 236 16.57 -25.30 -4.94
CA PRO A 236 16.81 -25.63 -6.33
C PRO A 236 17.72 -26.85 -6.53
N ASN A 237 17.41 -27.69 -7.51
CA ASN A 237 18.18 -28.88 -7.93
C ASN A 237 18.51 -29.87 -6.81
N THR A 238 17.70 -29.93 -5.75
CA THR A 238 17.82 -30.87 -4.64
C THR A 238 16.48 -31.47 -4.28
N HIS A 239 16.49 -32.49 -3.43
CA HIS A 239 15.34 -33.01 -2.71
C HIS A 239 15.21 -32.43 -1.29
N CYS A 240 15.92 -31.32 -1.04
CA CYS A 240 15.78 -30.55 0.18
C CYS A 240 14.74 -29.42 0.00
N PHE A 241 14.12 -29.05 1.10
CA PHE A 241 13.26 -27.88 1.19
C PHE A 241 13.57 -27.10 2.47
N TYR A 242 13.26 -25.82 2.51
CA TYR A 242 13.20 -25.09 3.77
C TYR A 242 11.74 -24.80 4.12
N ALA A 243 11.48 -24.69 5.41
CA ALA A 243 10.18 -24.27 5.95
C ALA A 243 10.40 -23.32 7.11
N THR A 244 9.48 -22.39 7.29
CA THR A 244 9.42 -21.54 8.49
C THR A 244 8.25 -21.98 9.35
N ARG A 245 8.39 -21.83 10.66
CA ARG A 245 7.32 -22.11 11.63
C ARG A 245 7.28 -21.01 12.69
N GLU A 246 6.06 -20.64 13.07
CA GLU A 246 5.78 -19.68 14.14
C GLU A 246 5.38 -20.44 15.42
N ASP A 247 5.93 -20.00 16.55
CA ASP A 247 5.48 -20.42 17.87
C ASP A 247 4.67 -19.31 18.53
N ASN A 248 3.35 -19.42 18.44
CA ASN A 248 2.38 -18.47 18.98
C ASN A 248 1.68 -19.00 20.26
N ARG A 249 2.10 -20.14 20.81
CA ARG A 249 1.41 -20.80 21.93
C ARG A 249 1.29 -19.92 23.17
N LYS A 250 2.27 -19.07 23.43
CA LYS A 250 2.33 -18.19 24.60
C LYS A 250 1.90 -16.74 24.29
N VAL A 251 1.63 -16.44 23.04
CA VAL A 251 1.18 -15.11 22.61
C VAL A 251 -0.20 -14.83 23.18
N GLY A 252 -0.43 -13.58 23.61
CA GLY A 252 -1.70 -13.11 24.16
C GLY A 252 -2.84 -13.19 23.14
N GLU A 253 -4.05 -12.96 23.59
CA GLU A 253 -5.25 -13.01 22.78
C GLU A 253 -6.04 -11.72 22.87
N GLN A 254 -6.59 -11.33 21.73
CA GLN A 254 -7.63 -10.32 21.64
C GLN A 254 -8.85 -10.93 20.97
N TRP A 255 -9.96 -10.23 21.05
CA TRP A 255 -11.21 -10.67 20.45
C TRP A 255 -12.01 -9.51 19.89
N VAL A 256 -12.91 -9.83 18.97
CA VAL A 256 -14.00 -8.99 18.49
C VAL A 256 -15.30 -9.78 18.55
N ILE A 257 -16.43 -9.08 18.56
CA ILE A 257 -17.74 -9.71 18.63
C ILE A 257 -18.51 -9.44 17.35
N ASP A 258 -18.79 -10.47 16.56
CA ASP A 258 -19.79 -10.39 15.51
C ASP A 258 -21.19 -10.46 16.13
N ALA A 259 -21.72 -9.26 16.43
CA ALA A 259 -23.02 -9.12 17.08
C ALA A 259 -24.20 -9.51 16.17
N LEU A 260 -23.99 -9.62 14.85
CA LEU A 260 -25.01 -9.95 13.85
C LEU A 260 -24.98 -11.40 13.40
N ALA A 261 -24.08 -12.20 13.93
CA ALA A 261 -24.06 -13.64 13.66
C ALA A 261 -25.35 -14.31 14.19
N THR A 262 -25.85 -15.30 13.45
CA THR A 262 -27.06 -16.03 13.79
C THR A 262 -26.74 -17.52 14.01
N PRO A 263 -27.41 -18.20 14.97
CA PRO A 263 -28.51 -17.72 15.82
C PRO A 263 -28.07 -16.89 17.04
N TYR A 264 -26.77 -16.83 17.36
CA TYR A 264 -26.23 -16.08 18.50
C TYR A 264 -25.03 -15.24 18.05
N PRO A 265 -24.75 -14.11 18.74
CA PRO A 265 -23.49 -13.37 18.55
C PRO A 265 -22.28 -14.29 18.68
N LYS A 266 -21.27 -14.08 17.83
CA LYS A 266 -20.07 -14.91 17.80
C LYS A 266 -18.87 -14.12 18.32
N LEU A 267 -18.17 -14.73 19.30
CA LEU A 267 -16.85 -14.27 19.72
C LEU A 267 -15.82 -14.77 18.70
N ASP A 268 -15.01 -13.88 18.17
CA ASP A 268 -13.89 -14.19 17.29
C ASP A 268 -12.57 -13.82 18.01
N THR A 269 -11.85 -14.84 18.47
CA THR A 269 -10.61 -14.72 19.23
C THR A 269 -9.42 -14.92 18.31
N TYR A 270 -8.37 -14.12 18.47
CA TYR A 270 -7.14 -14.21 17.67
C TYR A 270 -5.90 -13.88 18.50
N LYS A 271 -4.76 -14.44 18.12
CA LYS A 271 -3.45 -14.14 18.73
C LYS A 271 -3.08 -12.70 18.42
N ALA A 272 -2.61 -11.98 19.44
CA ALA A 272 -2.24 -10.58 19.33
C ALA A 272 -1.03 -10.26 20.20
N GLU A 273 0.00 -9.68 19.59
CA GLU A 273 1.18 -9.17 20.29
C GLU A 273 1.02 -7.68 20.56
N LEU A 274 1.09 -7.29 21.81
CA LEU A 274 1.07 -5.89 22.21
C LEU A 274 2.48 -5.36 22.43
N ALA A 275 2.63 -4.06 22.30
CA ALA A 275 3.91 -3.39 22.53
C ALA A 275 4.42 -3.62 23.97
N GLY A 276 5.65 -4.12 24.08
CA GLY A 276 6.29 -4.45 25.34
C GLY A 276 5.97 -5.85 25.90
N ASP A 277 5.16 -6.67 25.19
CA ASP A 277 4.86 -8.02 25.63
C ASP A 277 6.11 -8.88 25.79
N LYS A 278 6.13 -9.69 26.86
CA LYS A 278 7.19 -10.64 27.11
C LYS A 278 7.06 -11.89 26.23
N ASN A 279 5.83 -12.32 26.00
CA ASN A 279 5.51 -13.50 25.20
C ASN A 279 5.09 -13.03 23.80
N VAL A 280 5.99 -13.22 22.86
CA VAL A 280 5.81 -12.81 21.46
C VAL A 280 6.04 -14.01 20.55
N THR A 281 5.60 -13.91 19.30
CA THR A 281 5.86 -14.90 18.27
C THR A 281 7.35 -15.19 18.14
N ARG A 282 7.71 -16.47 18.09
CA ARG A 282 9.06 -16.91 17.80
C ARG A 282 9.08 -17.65 16.50
N TYR A 283 10.11 -17.41 15.72
CA TYR A 283 10.24 -17.96 14.38
C TYR A 283 11.33 -19.01 14.35
N GLU A 284 11.08 -20.10 13.63
CA GLU A 284 12.03 -21.17 13.40
C GLU A 284 12.27 -21.39 11.91
N LEU A 285 13.53 -21.57 11.52
CA LEU A 285 13.91 -22.03 10.19
C LEU A 285 14.27 -23.51 10.26
N LEU A 286 13.66 -24.31 9.38
CA LEU A 286 13.89 -25.72 9.25
C LEU A 286 14.36 -26.05 7.83
N ILE A 287 15.26 -27.05 7.71
CA ILE A 287 15.61 -27.66 6.43
C ILE A 287 15.25 -29.12 6.49
N GLY A 288 14.41 -29.58 5.55
CA GLY A 288 14.01 -30.97 5.37
C GLY A 288 14.63 -31.59 4.12
N ASN A 289 14.86 -32.89 4.17
CA ASN A 289 15.29 -33.71 3.03
C ASN A 289 14.39 -34.94 2.91
N VAL A 290 13.71 -35.11 1.77
CA VAL A 290 12.74 -36.18 1.57
C VAL A 290 13.40 -37.54 1.35
N ASP A 291 14.66 -37.60 0.88
CA ASP A 291 15.39 -38.85 0.69
C ASP A 291 15.79 -39.44 2.04
N THR A 292 16.31 -38.61 2.95
CA THR A 292 16.69 -39.05 4.33
C THR A 292 15.53 -39.02 5.29
N ARG A 293 14.41 -38.32 4.94
CA ARG A 293 13.24 -38.09 5.79
C ARG A 293 13.54 -37.30 7.07
N GLU A 294 14.65 -36.56 7.07
CA GLU A 294 15.05 -35.74 8.21
C GLU A 294 14.60 -34.30 8.02
N VAL A 295 14.17 -33.67 9.11
CA VAL A 295 13.93 -32.24 9.20
C VAL A 295 14.74 -31.68 10.37
N LYS A 296 15.59 -30.69 10.09
CA LYS A 296 16.52 -30.12 11.08
C LYS A 296 16.16 -28.65 11.31
N LYS A 297 16.01 -28.25 12.57
CA LYS A 297 15.96 -26.84 12.94
C LYS A 297 17.35 -26.25 12.78
N ILE A 298 17.42 -25.10 12.11
CA ILE A 298 18.68 -24.37 11.88
C ILE A 298 18.86 -23.33 12.98
N ALA A 299 20.05 -23.31 13.58
CA ALA A 299 20.40 -22.39 14.65
C ALA A 299 20.75 -21.00 14.08
N ILE A 300 19.70 -20.27 13.65
CA ILE A 300 19.85 -18.90 13.10
C ILE A 300 19.68 -17.83 14.17
N ASP A 301 19.42 -18.18 15.42
CA ASP A 301 19.18 -17.21 16.49
C ASP A 301 20.44 -16.36 16.74
N ARG A 302 20.31 -15.04 16.53
CA ARG A 302 21.33 -14.04 16.82
C ARG A 302 20.89 -13.07 17.93
N TRP A 303 19.62 -12.70 17.92
CA TRP A 303 19.02 -11.80 18.88
C TRP A 303 17.79 -12.44 19.54
N GLN A 304 17.48 -12.04 20.73
CA GLN A 304 16.25 -12.45 21.39
C GLN A 304 15.04 -11.90 20.65
N ASP A 305 14.01 -12.74 20.45
CA ASP A 305 12.77 -12.37 19.78
C ASP A 305 12.99 -11.73 18.39
N GLN A 306 13.96 -12.25 17.65
CA GLN A 306 14.32 -11.76 16.31
C GLN A 306 13.25 -12.09 15.26
N TYR A 307 13.23 -11.32 14.19
CA TYR A 307 12.55 -11.64 12.94
C TYR A 307 13.54 -12.13 11.90
N PHE A 308 13.08 -12.88 10.91
CA PHE A 308 13.89 -13.20 9.74
C PHE A 308 13.05 -13.42 8.49
N ASP A 309 13.67 -13.24 7.33
CA ASP A 309 13.16 -13.57 6.01
C ASP A 309 14.19 -14.45 5.29
N VAL A 310 13.76 -15.54 4.64
CA VAL A 310 14.62 -16.29 3.72
C VAL A 310 14.57 -15.58 2.37
N LEU A 311 15.72 -15.07 1.93
CA LEU A 311 15.81 -14.21 0.76
C LEU A 311 16.11 -14.95 -0.54
N TYR A 312 16.98 -15.95 -0.49
CA TYR A 312 17.50 -16.61 -1.68
C TYR A 312 18.04 -18.01 -1.38
N ALA A 313 17.84 -18.93 -2.32
CA ALA A 313 18.49 -20.22 -2.36
C ALA A 313 19.32 -20.31 -3.64
N THR A 314 20.58 -20.74 -3.54
CA THR A 314 21.45 -20.86 -4.74
C THR A 314 21.00 -21.98 -5.65
N GLU A 315 21.23 -21.84 -6.97
CA GLU A 315 20.84 -22.83 -7.98
C GLU A 315 21.57 -24.18 -7.79
N ASP A 316 22.78 -24.15 -7.20
CA ASP A 316 23.52 -25.37 -6.85
C ASP A 316 22.97 -26.08 -5.60
N GLY A 317 21.94 -25.51 -4.96
CA GLY A 317 21.26 -26.08 -3.81
C GLY A 317 22.07 -26.12 -2.51
N LYS A 318 23.23 -25.45 -2.45
CA LYS A 318 24.14 -25.56 -1.31
C LYS A 318 23.94 -24.51 -0.24
N ARG A 319 23.36 -23.35 -0.57
CA ARG A 319 23.28 -22.20 0.33
C ARG A 319 21.90 -21.57 0.34
N LEU A 320 21.46 -21.16 1.54
CA LEU A 320 20.37 -20.23 1.73
C LEU A 320 20.91 -18.92 2.27
N TYR A 321 20.32 -17.82 1.86
CA TYR A 321 20.59 -16.50 2.44
C TYR A 321 19.37 -16.04 3.22
N VAL A 322 19.61 -15.66 4.48
CA VAL A 322 18.58 -15.26 5.43
C VAL A 322 18.90 -13.87 5.96
N GLN A 323 17.94 -12.96 5.91
CA GLN A 323 18.03 -11.67 6.57
C GLN A 323 17.36 -11.74 7.95
N ARG A 324 18.05 -11.28 8.98
CA ARG A 324 17.55 -11.26 10.36
C ARG A 324 17.46 -9.83 10.87
N TYR A 325 16.50 -9.58 11.75
CA TYR A 325 16.28 -8.28 12.39
C TYR A 325 16.11 -8.48 13.88
N ASN A 326 16.72 -7.59 14.68
CA ASN A 326 16.46 -7.58 16.11
C ASN A 326 15.07 -7.00 16.41
N ARG A 327 14.52 -7.28 17.60
CA ARG A 327 13.21 -6.81 18.01
C ARG A 327 13.06 -5.27 18.00
N PRO A 328 14.05 -4.45 18.42
CA PRO A 328 14.00 -2.99 18.27
C PRO A 328 14.07 -2.49 16.83
N TRP A 329 14.25 -3.36 15.85
CA TRP A 329 14.29 -3.05 14.41
C TRP A 329 15.36 -1.99 14.05
N ASN A 330 16.48 -1.99 14.76
CA ASN A 330 17.61 -1.11 14.49
C ASN A 330 18.91 -1.83 14.12
N LYS A 331 18.89 -3.16 14.10
CA LYS A 331 19.97 -4.02 13.63
C LYS A 331 19.45 -5.06 12.66
N THR A 332 20.19 -5.28 11.59
CA THR A 332 19.95 -6.35 10.62
C THR A 332 21.25 -6.98 10.20
N ASP A 333 21.20 -8.25 9.83
CA ASP A 333 22.27 -8.89 9.10
C ASP A 333 21.73 -9.78 7.99
N ILE A 334 22.57 -10.07 7.03
CA ILE A 334 22.35 -11.13 6.05
C ILE A 334 23.33 -12.25 6.36
N CYS A 335 22.83 -13.44 6.67
CA CYS A 335 23.64 -14.61 6.88
C CYS A 335 23.44 -15.66 5.79
N GLU A 336 24.49 -16.43 5.55
CA GLU A 336 24.53 -17.61 4.70
C GLU A 336 24.36 -18.84 5.57
N VAL A 337 23.48 -19.75 5.15
CA VAL A 337 23.26 -21.07 5.76
C VAL A 337 23.72 -22.13 4.77
N ASP A 338 24.66 -22.97 5.18
CA ASP A 338 25.05 -24.18 4.44
C ASP A 338 23.94 -25.24 4.58
N VAL A 339 23.33 -25.62 3.45
CA VAL A 339 22.14 -26.50 3.44
C VAL A 339 22.44 -27.89 4.00
N ALA A 340 23.63 -28.43 3.75
CA ALA A 340 23.99 -29.78 4.19
C ALA A 340 24.29 -29.85 5.70
N THR A 341 25.00 -28.85 6.21
CA THR A 341 25.49 -28.88 7.61
C THR A 341 24.65 -28.05 8.56
N GLY A 342 23.82 -27.08 8.05
CA GLY A 342 23.10 -26.07 8.84
C GLY A 342 24.01 -25.00 9.43
N LYS A 343 25.29 -24.93 9.03
CA LYS A 343 26.24 -23.94 9.55
C LYS A 343 25.88 -22.53 9.05
N VAL A 344 25.90 -21.56 9.97
CA VAL A 344 25.50 -20.17 9.71
C VAL A 344 26.73 -19.25 9.73
N ARG A 345 26.84 -18.34 8.75
CA ARG A 345 27.89 -17.33 8.65
C ARG A 345 27.29 -15.97 8.29
N THR A 346 27.56 -14.94 9.05
CA THR A 346 27.15 -13.55 8.71
C THR A 346 27.96 -13.04 7.51
N VAL A 347 27.26 -12.47 6.53
CA VAL A 347 27.82 -11.88 5.31
C VAL A 347 27.79 -10.35 5.37
N ILE A 348 26.65 -9.76 5.76
CA ILE A 348 26.46 -8.32 5.93
C ILE A 348 25.93 -8.09 7.33
N ASP A 349 26.43 -7.07 8.02
CA ASP A 349 25.98 -6.65 9.36
C ASP A 349 25.78 -5.14 9.36
N GLU A 350 24.60 -4.70 9.82
CA GLU A 350 24.25 -3.29 9.83
C GLU A 350 23.46 -2.89 11.08
N GLU A 351 23.85 -1.76 11.67
CA GLU A 351 23.09 -1.04 12.68
C GLU A 351 22.68 0.31 12.15
N ASN A 352 21.41 0.70 12.33
CA ASN A 352 20.87 1.94 11.82
C ASN A 352 19.86 2.56 12.80
N LYS A 353 20.23 3.67 13.44
CA LYS A 353 19.39 4.35 14.44
C LYS A 353 18.58 5.47 13.79
N PRO A 354 17.36 5.77 14.30
CA PRO A 354 16.70 5.07 15.42
C PRO A 354 16.12 3.72 15.01
N TYR A 355 15.75 3.51 13.74
CA TYR A 355 15.26 2.26 13.18
C TYR A 355 15.68 2.11 11.70
N LEU A 356 15.59 0.90 11.19
CA LEU A 356 15.83 0.56 9.76
C LEU A 356 14.60 0.92 8.92
N ASP A 357 14.82 1.52 7.77
CA ASP A 357 13.77 1.66 6.77
C ASP A 357 13.32 0.28 6.28
N TYR A 358 12.09 -0.08 6.59
CA TYR A 358 11.49 -1.35 6.14
C TYR A 358 10.60 -1.17 4.90
N GLN A 359 10.31 0.05 4.49
CA GLN A 359 9.43 0.41 3.38
C GLN A 359 10.09 0.25 2.02
N MET A 360 11.31 0.78 1.91
CA MET A 360 12.11 0.72 0.71
C MET A 360 13.26 -0.29 0.84
N ARG A 361 13.05 -1.36 1.66
CA ARG A 361 14.02 -2.48 1.72
C ARG A 361 14.25 -3.04 0.33
N SER A 362 15.50 -3.28 -0.01
CA SER A 362 15.85 -3.93 -1.27
C SER A 362 17.14 -4.74 -1.10
N VAL A 363 17.03 -6.02 -1.41
CA VAL A 363 18.15 -6.97 -1.48
C VAL A 363 18.00 -7.76 -2.76
N SER A 364 19.01 -7.75 -3.59
CA SER A 364 19.03 -8.52 -4.85
C SER A 364 20.29 -9.38 -4.93
N PHE A 365 20.11 -10.65 -5.24
CA PHE A 365 21.21 -11.58 -5.44
C PHE A 365 21.59 -11.63 -6.92
N LEU A 366 22.90 -11.59 -7.18
CA LEU A 366 23.46 -11.60 -8.53
C LEU A 366 24.45 -12.75 -8.68
N ASN A 367 24.63 -13.22 -9.91
CA ASN A 367 25.60 -14.28 -10.25
C ASN A 367 25.43 -15.54 -9.37
N ASP A 368 24.18 -15.99 -9.22
CA ASP A 368 23.80 -17.12 -8.37
C ASP A 368 24.32 -16.98 -6.92
N GLY A 369 23.97 -15.86 -6.29
CA GLY A 369 24.31 -15.60 -4.89
C GLY A 369 25.76 -15.24 -4.62
N LYS A 370 26.60 -15.03 -5.63
CA LYS A 370 28.00 -14.58 -5.44
C LYS A 370 28.14 -13.11 -5.07
N GLU A 371 27.11 -12.33 -5.37
CA GLU A 371 27.05 -10.91 -5.05
C GLU A 371 25.70 -10.56 -4.46
N ILE A 372 25.66 -9.60 -3.55
CA ILE A 372 24.44 -9.01 -2.97
C ILE A 372 24.45 -7.52 -3.26
N LEU A 373 23.42 -7.04 -3.94
CA LEU A 373 23.08 -5.62 -4.03
C LEU A 373 22.11 -5.28 -2.90
N PHE A 374 22.59 -4.48 -1.95
CA PHE A 374 21.90 -4.19 -0.69
C PHE A 374 21.63 -2.69 -0.56
N ARG A 375 20.37 -2.31 -0.25
CA ARG A 375 20.01 -0.93 0.03
C ARG A 375 20.16 -0.62 1.52
N SER A 376 20.86 0.48 1.84
CA SER A 376 21.14 0.91 3.21
C SER A 376 21.00 2.42 3.35
N GLU A 377 20.57 2.87 4.53
CA GLU A 377 20.52 4.28 4.92
C GLU A 377 21.69 4.71 5.83
N ARG A 378 22.80 3.97 5.83
CA ARG A 378 23.98 4.22 6.70
C ARG A 378 24.58 5.62 6.54
N SER A 379 24.41 6.23 5.36
CA SER A 379 24.87 7.60 5.08
C SER A 379 23.88 8.69 5.51
N GLY A 380 22.69 8.32 6.01
CA GLY A 380 21.55 9.21 6.24
C GLY A 380 20.60 9.30 5.03
N TRP A 381 20.97 8.67 3.91
CA TRP A 381 20.19 8.58 2.67
C TRP A 381 20.16 7.14 2.19
N GLY A 382 19.06 6.73 1.56
CA GLY A 382 18.94 5.38 1.03
C GLY A 382 19.76 5.21 -0.24
N HIS A 383 20.79 4.32 -0.21
CA HIS A 383 21.67 4.05 -1.33
C HIS A 383 21.95 2.56 -1.49
N TYR A 384 22.44 2.16 -2.67
CA TYR A 384 22.76 0.78 -3.02
C TYR A 384 24.27 0.50 -2.89
N TYR A 385 24.58 -0.66 -2.30
CA TYR A 385 25.90 -1.16 -2.01
C TYR A 385 26.03 -2.58 -2.53
N LEU A 386 27.09 -2.86 -3.32
CA LEU A 386 27.36 -4.18 -3.88
C LEU A 386 28.42 -4.91 -3.02
N TYR A 387 28.06 -6.10 -2.55
CA TYR A 387 28.91 -6.94 -1.72
C TYR A 387 29.33 -8.22 -2.44
N ASP A 388 30.53 -8.72 -2.12
CA ASP A 388 30.98 -10.07 -2.42
C ASP A 388 30.55 -11.01 -1.29
N THR A 389 29.80 -12.06 -1.60
CA THR A 389 29.24 -12.95 -0.58
C THR A 389 30.28 -13.88 0.06
N ALA A 390 31.29 -14.30 -0.70
CA ALA A 390 32.32 -15.20 -0.18
C ALA A 390 33.16 -14.56 0.93
N THR A 391 33.47 -13.29 0.77
CA THR A 391 34.30 -12.52 1.69
C THR A 391 33.53 -11.62 2.65
N GLY A 392 32.25 -11.30 2.35
CA GLY A 392 31.45 -10.28 3.05
C GLY A 392 31.93 -8.85 2.81
N LYS A 393 32.86 -8.62 1.87
CA LYS A 393 33.42 -7.28 1.63
C LYS A 393 32.59 -6.47 0.66
N LEU A 394 32.48 -5.16 0.96
CA LEU A 394 31.92 -4.19 0.02
C LEU A 394 32.80 -4.12 -1.24
N LYS A 395 32.21 -4.35 -2.40
CA LYS A 395 32.85 -4.20 -3.72
C LYS A 395 32.72 -2.79 -4.24
N ASN A 396 31.50 -2.22 -4.13
CA ASN A 396 31.19 -0.92 -4.70
C ASN A 396 30.01 -0.24 -3.98
N GLN A 397 30.09 1.07 -3.80
CA GLN A 397 28.94 1.92 -3.50
C GLN A 397 28.34 2.38 -4.83
N VAL A 398 27.20 1.77 -5.21
CA VAL A 398 26.58 1.97 -6.53
C VAL A 398 25.98 3.35 -6.69
N THR A 399 25.34 3.86 -5.63
CA THR A 399 24.75 5.21 -5.59
C THR A 399 25.21 5.98 -4.36
N ASP A 400 25.34 7.32 -4.47
CA ASP A 400 25.79 8.18 -3.38
C ASP A 400 25.21 9.60 -3.55
N GLY A 401 25.14 10.35 -2.45
CA GLY A 401 24.71 11.75 -2.44
C GLY A 401 23.62 12.07 -1.41
N THR A 402 23.12 13.32 -1.44
CA THR A 402 22.06 13.82 -0.53
C THR A 402 20.68 13.70 -1.17
N TRP A 403 20.32 12.48 -1.58
CA TRP A 403 19.07 12.12 -2.22
C TRP A 403 18.77 10.64 -1.97
N VAL A 404 17.60 10.14 -2.34
CA VAL A 404 17.18 8.77 -2.05
C VAL A 404 17.14 7.94 -3.33
N ALA A 405 17.93 6.85 -3.36
CA ALA A 405 17.78 5.77 -4.32
C ALA A 405 16.64 4.86 -3.84
N GLY A 406 15.56 4.85 -4.61
CA GLY A 406 14.32 4.12 -4.34
C GLY A 406 14.29 2.73 -4.98
N PRO A 407 13.09 2.18 -5.28
CA PRO A 407 12.92 0.83 -5.80
C PRO A 407 13.66 0.59 -7.12
N ILE A 408 14.14 -0.63 -7.29
CA ILE A 408 14.73 -1.10 -8.54
C ILE A 408 13.59 -1.52 -9.49
N GLU A 409 13.59 -1.00 -10.70
CA GLU A 409 12.70 -1.45 -11.77
C GLU A 409 13.26 -2.71 -12.46
N LYS A 410 14.56 -2.72 -12.74
CA LYS A 410 15.23 -3.85 -13.41
C LYS A 410 16.72 -3.87 -13.15
N ILE A 411 17.30 -5.09 -13.07
CA ILE A 411 18.75 -5.30 -13.11
C ILE A 411 19.12 -6.01 -14.42
N ASP A 412 20.01 -5.40 -15.18
CA ASP A 412 20.69 -6.00 -16.32
C ASP A 412 21.95 -6.69 -15.82
N THR A 413 21.87 -7.98 -15.55
CA THR A 413 22.98 -8.77 -15.01
C THR A 413 24.12 -8.95 -16.02
N ILE A 414 23.81 -8.95 -17.32
CA ILE A 414 24.79 -9.08 -18.41
C ILE A 414 25.51 -7.74 -18.60
N GLY A 415 24.76 -6.66 -18.76
CA GLY A 415 25.31 -5.31 -18.94
C GLY A 415 25.82 -4.69 -17.65
N ARG A 416 25.67 -5.37 -16.50
CA ARG A 416 26.08 -4.92 -15.17
C ARG A 416 25.53 -3.53 -14.84
N LYS A 417 24.19 -3.38 -14.99
CA LYS A 417 23.48 -2.12 -14.78
C LYS A 417 22.22 -2.32 -13.93
N MET A 418 21.87 -1.29 -13.20
CA MET A 418 20.64 -1.18 -12.44
C MET A 418 19.78 -0.04 -12.98
N TYR A 419 18.48 -0.29 -13.25
CA TYR A 419 17.46 0.72 -13.52
C TYR A 419 16.61 0.87 -12.27
N PHE A 420 16.54 2.09 -11.75
CA PHE A 420 15.88 2.34 -10.46
C PHE A 420 15.30 3.74 -10.40
N TYR A 421 14.38 3.95 -9.47
CA TYR A 421 13.80 5.25 -9.21
C TYR A 421 14.61 6.05 -8.19
N GLY A 422 14.78 7.35 -8.42
CA GLY A 422 15.44 8.27 -7.49
C GLY A 422 14.53 9.44 -7.11
N TYR A 423 14.66 9.90 -5.87
CA TYR A 423 13.87 10.99 -5.27
C TYR A 423 14.76 12.13 -4.83
N GLY A 424 14.37 13.39 -5.15
CA GLY A 424 15.02 14.60 -4.63
C GLY A 424 16.44 14.86 -5.13
N ARG A 425 16.89 14.19 -6.22
CA ARG A 425 18.23 14.40 -6.78
C ARG A 425 18.30 15.62 -7.71
N GLU A 426 17.27 15.85 -8.51
CA GLU A 426 17.29 16.90 -9.52
C GLU A 426 16.82 18.23 -8.92
N HIS A 427 17.62 19.27 -9.12
CA HIS A 427 17.31 20.62 -8.60
C HIS A 427 16.05 21.18 -9.27
N GLY A 428 15.15 21.76 -8.47
CA GLY A 428 13.91 22.37 -8.96
C GLY A 428 12.77 21.38 -9.24
N VAL A 429 13.02 20.07 -9.09
CA VAL A 429 12.00 19.04 -9.16
C VAL A 429 11.39 18.83 -7.76
N ASP A 430 10.09 18.57 -7.70
CA ASP A 430 9.41 18.19 -6.45
C ASP A 430 10.10 16.93 -5.89
N PRO A 431 10.58 16.91 -4.63
CA PRO A 431 11.36 15.82 -4.08
C PRO A 431 10.55 14.53 -3.90
N TYR A 432 9.23 14.59 -4.01
CA TYR A 432 8.35 13.41 -3.99
C TYR A 432 8.14 12.79 -5.37
N TYR A 433 8.50 13.48 -6.46
CA TYR A 433 8.47 12.89 -7.78
C TYR A 433 9.66 11.96 -7.95
N TYR A 434 9.40 10.79 -8.47
CA TYR A 434 10.44 9.83 -8.76
C TYR A 434 10.70 9.71 -10.25
N MET A 435 11.97 9.69 -10.56
CA MET A 435 12.50 9.67 -11.91
C MET A 435 13.36 8.42 -12.10
N LEU A 436 13.40 7.89 -13.33
CA LEU A 436 14.18 6.70 -13.63
C LEU A 436 15.65 7.05 -13.91
N TYR A 437 16.53 6.29 -13.29
CA TYR A 437 17.98 6.34 -13.48
C TYR A 437 18.55 5.00 -13.94
N GLU A 438 19.66 5.04 -14.64
CA GLU A 438 20.55 3.91 -14.88
C GLU A 438 21.81 4.11 -14.01
N ALA A 439 22.27 3.05 -13.33
CA ALA A 439 23.53 3.03 -12.59
C ALA A 439 24.41 1.88 -13.06
N SER A 440 25.73 2.07 -13.05
CA SER A 440 26.71 0.99 -13.20
C SER A 440 26.84 0.24 -11.87
N LEU A 441 26.78 -1.11 -11.89
CA LEU A 441 27.03 -1.92 -10.69
C LEU A 441 28.53 -1.95 -10.32
N ASP A 442 29.43 -1.70 -11.27
CA ASP A 442 30.86 -1.86 -11.10
C ASP A 442 31.63 -0.54 -10.92
N LYS A 443 31.01 0.59 -11.27
CA LYS A 443 31.62 1.91 -11.14
C LYS A 443 30.87 2.77 -10.13
N PRO A 444 31.55 3.27 -9.10
CA PRO A 444 30.95 4.07 -8.06
C PRO A 444 30.22 5.29 -8.62
N ASN A 445 28.96 5.46 -8.26
CA ASN A 445 28.14 6.64 -8.55
C ASN A 445 28.12 7.07 -10.05
N GLU A 446 28.35 6.12 -10.98
CA GLU A 446 28.17 6.37 -12.42
C GLU A 446 26.69 6.26 -12.77
N LEU A 447 26.00 7.43 -12.79
CA LEU A 447 24.56 7.55 -12.93
C LEU A 447 24.16 8.28 -14.21
N ARG A 448 23.04 7.89 -14.79
CA ARG A 448 22.39 8.58 -15.89
C ARG A 448 20.89 8.72 -15.65
N LEU A 449 20.37 9.96 -15.73
CA LEU A 449 18.94 10.23 -15.73
C LEU A 449 18.32 9.79 -17.07
N LEU A 450 17.19 9.07 -17.02
CA LEU A 450 16.48 8.55 -18.19
C LEU A 450 15.12 9.20 -18.43
N THR A 451 14.54 9.85 -17.42
CA THR A 451 13.31 10.64 -17.50
C THR A 451 13.60 12.05 -16.98
N SER A 452 13.15 13.09 -17.68
CA SER A 452 13.59 14.48 -17.39
C SER A 452 12.45 15.42 -17.06
N GLU A 453 11.21 15.01 -17.22
CA GLU A 453 10.03 15.83 -16.95
C GLU A 453 9.81 15.96 -15.43
N ASN A 454 9.42 17.13 -14.97
CA ASN A 454 9.11 17.39 -13.55
C ASN A 454 7.76 16.76 -13.18
N ALA A 455 7.75 15.45 -13.07
CA ALA A 455 6.59 14.62 -12.84
C ALA A 455 7.00 13.28 -12.17
N THR A 456 6.02 12.53 -11.72
CA THR A 456 6.20 11.14 -11.31
C THR A 456 6.15 10.22 -12.54
N HIS A 457 7.12 9.33 -12.68
CA HIS A 457 7.31 8.43 -13.82
C HIS A 457 7.06 6.98 -13.46
N GLU A 458 6.08 6.34 -14.12
CA GLU A 458 5.85 4.89 -14.06
C GLU A 458 6.45 4.24 -15.31
N VAL A 459 7.63 3.65 -15.16
CA VAL A 459 8.40 3.13 -16.29
C VAL A 459 8.41 1.60 -16.28
N ARG A 460 8.35 1.01 -17.47
CA ARG A 460 8.63 -0.40 -17.70
C ARG A 460 9.78 -0.54 -18.69
N VAL A 461 10.84 -1.21 -18.25
CA VAL A 461 12.03 -1.45 -19.06
C VAL A 461 11.81 -2.67 -19.96
N SER A 462 12.07 -2.54 -21.26
CA SER A 462 11.92 -3.65 -22.21
C SER A 462 12.88 -4.81 -21.90
N PRO A 463 12.58 -6.05 -22.35
CA PRO A 463 13.44 -7.21 -22.12
C PRO A 463 14.89 -7.00 -22.54
N THR A 464 15.15 -6.33 -23.65
CA THR A 464 16.50 -6.07 -24.17
C THR A 464 17.15 -4.78 -23.64
N ASN A 465 16.51 -4.04 -22.74
CA ASN A 465 16.97 -2.75 -22.18
C ASN A 465 17.18 -1.63 -23.22
N ARG A 466 16.58 -1.76 -24.42
CA ARG A 466 16.71 -0.76 -25.48
C ARG A 466 15.63 0.32 -25.46
N TYR A 467 14.47 0.00 -24.87
CA TYR A 467 13.32 0.88 -24.81
C TYR A 467 12.70 0.89 -23.43
N PHE A 468 12.02 2.00 -23.14
CA PHE A 468 11.24 2.20 -21.91
C PHE A 468 9.83 2.66 -22.30
N VAL A 469 8.82 2.06 -21.72
CA VAL A 469 7.45 2.58 -21.77
C VAL A 469 7.24 3.36 -20.50
N ASP A 470 6.94 4.65 -20.63
CA ASP A 470 6.85 5.60 -19.53
C ASP A 470 5.49 6.28 -19.53
N SER A 471 4.80 6.22 -18.40
CA SER A 471 3.57 6.95 -18.12
C SER A 471 3.87 7.95 -17.01
N TYR A 472 3.93 9.24 -17.33
CA TYR A 472 4.28 10.25 -16.33
C TYR A 472 3.16 11.27 -16.12
N SER A 473 2.99 11.70 -14.89
CA SER A 473 1.95 12.63 -14.49
C SER A 473 2.33 13.42 -13.24
N THR A 474 1.60 14.51 -13.02
CA THR A 474 1.51 15.20 -11.73
C THR A 474 0.11 14.98 -11.14
N VAL A 475 -0.16 15.48 -9.96
CA VAL A 475 -1.52 15.43 -9.41
C VAL A 475 -2.51 16.27 -10.25
N SER A 476 -2.03 17.29 -10.91
CA SER A 476 -2.84 18.24 -11.71
C SER A 476 -2.95 17.85 -13.18
N ASP A 477 -2.03 17.04 -13.68
CA ASP A 477 -1.92 16.73 -15.10
C ASP A 477 -2.10 15.23 -15.34
N VAL A 478 -2.98 14.92 -16.30
CA VAL A 478 -3.26 13.54 -16.69
C VAL A 478 -1.99 12.85 -17.21
N PRO A 479 -1.89 11.52 -17.10
CA PRO A 479 -0.73 10.78 -17.57
C PRO A 479 -0.47 10.99 -19.05
N ILE A 480 0.80 11.26 -19.37
CA ILE A 480 1.34 11.25 -20.74
C ILE A 480 2.08 9.96 -20.93
N ASN A 481 1.64 9.17 -21.93
CA ASN A 481 2.16 7.85 -22.20
C ASN A 481 3.11 7.89 -23.40
N VAL A 482 4.35 7.46 -23.22
CA VAL A 482 5.40 7.55 -24.26
C VAL A 482 6.27 6.28 -24.30
N VAL A 483 6.94 6.10 -25.43
CA VAL A 483 8.07 5.19 -25.55
C VAL A 483 9.36 6.00 -25.65
N ARG A 484 10.34 5.63 -24.81
CA ARG A 484 11.69 6.22 -24.83
C ARG A 484 12.72 5.23 -25.37
N ASN A 485 13.75 5.73 -25.99
CA ASN A 485 14.91 4.91 -26.36
C ASN A 485 15.88 4.72 -25.16
N ARG A 486 16.92 3.90 -25.33
CA ARG A 486 17.94 3.61 -24.29
C ARG A 486 18.57 4.85 -23.65
N LYS A 487 18.56 6.03 -24.33
CA LYS A 487 19.12 7.28 -23.81
C LYS A 487 18.07 8.13 -23.08
N GLY A 488 16.84 7.63 -22.90
CA GLY A 488 15.74 8.37 -22.29
C GLY A 488 14.95 9.28 -23.23
N LYS A 489 15.40 9.44 -24.51
CA LYS A 489 14.70 10.29 -25.47
C LYS A 489 13.37 9.69 -25.90
N VAL A 490 12.28 10.47 -25.82
CA VAL A 490 10.96 10.11 -26.36
C VAL A 490 11.06 9.88 -27.87
N ILE A 491 10.55 8.75 -28.35
CA ILE A 491 10.51 8.33 -29.75
C ILE A 491 9.11 8.14 -30.29
N MET A 492 8.13 7.90 -29.43
CA MET A 492 6.71 7.74 -29.75
C MET A 492 5.85 8.28 -28.61
N THR A 493 4.71 8.88 -28.92
CA THR A 493 3.61 9.14 -28.00
C THR A 493 2.54 8.06 -28.21
N LEU A 494 1.98 7.56 -27.12
CA LEU A 494 0.93 6.53 -27.11
C LEU A 494 -0.45 7.14 -26.79
N ASP A 495 -1.43 6.32 -26.45
CA ASP A 495 -2.78 6.80 -26.14
C ASP A 495 -2.82 7.68 -24.89
N GLN A 496 -3.75 8.62 -24.88
CA GLN A 496 -3.97 9.56 -23.78
C GLN A 496 -5.36 9.33 -23.15
N ALA A 497 -5.50 9.63 -21.88
CA ALA A 497 -6.77 9.51 -21.17
C ALA A 497 -7.89 10.35 -21.82
N ASP A 498 -9.10 9.77 -21.94
CA ASP A 498 -10.31 10.48 -22.35
C ASP A 498 -10.93 11.22 -21.17
N MET A 499 -10.52 12.46 -20.94
CA MET A 499 -10.94 13.29 -19.83
C MET A 499 -12.20 14.13 -20.11
N GLN A 500 -12.73 14.14 -21.32
CA GLN A 500 -13.89 14.98 -21.67
C GLN A 500 -15.10 14.74 -20.75
N PRO A 501 -15.49 13.49 -20.43
CA PRO A 501 -16.61 13.23 -19.51
C PRO A 501 -16.40 13.81 -18.10
N VAL A 502 -15.15 13.95 -17.65
CA VAL A 502 -14.82 14.54 -16.34
C VAL A 502 -14.91 16.07 -16.40
N TYR A 503 -14.41 16.65 -17.48
CA TYR A 503 -14.49 18.11 -17.70
C TYR A 503 -15.94 18.60 -17.92
N ASP A 504 -16.79 17.80 -18.57
CA ASP A 504 -18.22 18.10 -18.78
C ASP A 504 -19.00 18.24 -17.47
N LEU A 505 -18.44 17.71 -16.37
CA LEU A 505 -19.01 17.80 -15.02
C LEU A 505 -18.49 18.99 -14.25
N GLY A 506 -17.53 19.71 -14.82
CA GLY A 506 -16.89 20.86 -14.21
C GLY A 506 -15.70 20.51 -13.33
N TRP A 507 -15.17 19.26 -13.38
CA TRP A 507 -14.00 18.91 -12.59
C TRP A 507 -12.84 19.89 -12.81
N THR A 508 -12.26 20.34 -11.70
CA THR A 508 -11.10 21.24 -11.70
C THR A 508 -9.87 20.51 -11.18
N LYS A 509 -8.72 20.86 -11.75
CA LYS A 509 -7.42 20.30 -11.37
C LYS A 509 -7.10 20.63 -9.92
N PRO A 510 -6.70 19.65 -9.09
CA PRO A 510 -6.14 19.94 -7.77
C PRO A 510 -4.81 20.70 -7.93
N GLU A 511 -4.49 21.53 -6.94
CA GLU A 511 -3.32 22.40 -6.98
C GLU A 511 -2.22 21.90 -6.05
N ARG A 512 -1.02 21.63 -6.59
CA ARG A 512 0.17 21.35 -5.77
C ARG A 512 0.67 22.63 -5.12
N PHE A 513 1.00 22.59 -3.83
CA PHE A 513 1.55 23.73 -3.11
C PHE A 513 2.74 23.34 -2.23
N LYS A 514 3.49 24.35 -1.79
CA LYS A 514 4.60 24.24 -0.88
C LYS A 514 4.46 25.24 0.26
N VAL A 515 4.70 24.80 1.50
CA VAL A 515 4.72 25.58 2.73
C VAL A 515 5.90 25.17 3.60
N LYS A 516 6.16 25.90 4.69
CA LYS A 516 7.15 25.51 5.68
C LYS A 516 6.55 24.67 6.79
N ALA A 517 7.30 23.71 7.31
CA ALA A 517 7.00 23.04 8.56
C ALA A 517 7.02 24.01 9.75
N ALA A 518 6.56 23.56 10.90
CA ALA A 518 6.53 24.38 12.11
C ALA A 518 7.92 24.81 12.62
N ASP A 519 9.01 24.23 12.09
CA ASP A 519 10.39 24.71 12.33
C ASP A 519 10.77 25.95 11.51
N GLY A 520 9.91 26.39 10.58
CA GLY A 520 10.15 27.51 9.68
C GLY A 520 11.20 27.26 8.59
N MET A 521 11.80 26.07 8.53
CA MET A 521 12.90 25.73 7.61
C MET A 521 12.55 24.63 6.63
N THR A 522 12.00 23.51 7.09
CA THR A 522 11.72 22.34 6.27
C THR A 522 10.57 22.62 5.30
N ASP A 523 10.77 22.37 4.01
CA ASP A 523 9.71 22.46 3.02
C ASP A 523 8.76 21.25 3.15
N LEU A 524 7.46 21.54 3.26
CA LEU A 524 6.38 20.58 3.17
C LEU A 524 5.63 20.80 1.86
N TYR A 525 5.15 19.72 1.27
CA TYR A 525 4.41 19.73 0.03
C TYR A 525 3.00 19.23 0.28
N GLY A 526 2.03 19.80 -0.42
CA GLY A 526 0.64 19.41 -0.26
C GLY A 526 -0.16 19.58 -1.54
N VAL A 527 -1.41 19.16 -1.50
CA VAL A 527 -2.38 19.30 -2.58
C VAL A 527 -3.65 19.95 -2.03
N MET A 528 -4.23 20.85 -2.82
CA MET A 528 -5.46 21.57 -2.50
C MET A 528 -6.53 21.26 -3.54
N TRP A 529 -7.71 20.88 -3.07
CA TRP A 529 -8.92 20.69 -3.87
C TRP A 529 -9.89 21.83 -3.58
N LYS A 530 -10.51 22.34 -4.64
CA LYS A 530 -11.50 23.41 -4.59
C LYS A 530 -12.83 22.91 -5.14
N PRO A 531 -13.98 23.47 -4.74
CA PRO A 531 -15.24 23.15 -5.38
C PRO A 531 -15.24 23.57 -6.85
N VAL A 532 -16.03 22.91 -7.71
CA VAL A 532 -16.10 23.24 -9.15
C VAL A 532 -16.73 24.61 -9.41
N ASP A 533 -17.56 25.09 -8.50
CA ASP A 533 -18.16 26.42 -8.49
C ASP A 533 -17.35 27.44 -7.66
N PHE A 534 -16.05 27.18 -7.51
CA PHE A 534 -15.15 28.03 -6.73
C PHE A 534 -15.16 29.48 -7.21
N ASP A 535 -15.35 30.38 -6.26
CA ASP A 535 -15.37 31.83 -6.46
C ASP A 535 -14.35 32.48 -5.50
N SER A 536 -13.28 33.02 -6.03
CA SER A 536 -12.19 33.62 -5.24
C SER A 536 -12.61 34.85 -4.42
N THR A 537 -13.81 35.38 -4.64
CA THR A 537 -14.38 36.50 -3.86
C THR A 537 -15.10 36.04 -2.60
N LYS A 538 -15.41 34.75 -2.50
CA LYS A 538 -16.03 34.12 -1.33
C LYS A 538 -14.98 33.57 -0.38
N VAL A 539 -15.41 33.29 0.85
CA VAL A 539 -14.55 32.73 1.91
C VAL A 539 -15.05 31.37 2.31
N TYR A 540 -14.16 30.37 2.27
CA TYR A 540 -14.46 28.97 2.48
C TYR A 540 -13.82 28.44 3.74
N PRO A 541 -14.49 27.57 4.54
CA PRO A 541 -13.81 26.77 5.55
C PRO A 541 -12.78 25.86 4.90
N ILE A 542 -11.76 25.45 5.68
CA ILE A 542 -10.73 24.54 5.23
C ILE A 542 -10.79 23.21 6.00
N VAL A 543 -10.65 22.11 5.29
CA VAL A 543 -10.60 20.76 5.88
C VAL A 543 -9.28 20.09 5.50
N SER A 544 -8.53 19.61 6.49
CA SER A 544 -7.31 18.82 6.29
C SER A 544 -7.62 17.33 6.27
N SER A 545 -7.28 16.65 5.18
CA SER A 545 -7.29 15.20 5.06
C SER A 545 -5.92 14.68 5.45
N VAL A 546 -5.85 13.84 6.49
CA VAL A 546 -4.58 13.48 7.10
C VAL A 546 -4.36 11.99 7.25
N TYR A 547 -3.12 11.57 6.96
CA TYR A 547 -2.54 10.31 7.39
C TYR A 547 -1.04 10.55 7.62
N PRO A 548 -0.58 10.67 8.86
CA PRO A 548 0.77 11.19 9.15
C PRO A 548 1.92 10.24 8.75
N GLY A 549 1.65 9.03 8.47
CA GLY A 549 2.66 8.00 8.26
C GLY A 549 2.99 7.31 9.59
N PRO A 550 4.23 6.90 9.85
CA PRO A 550 5.50 7.25 9.20
C PRO A 550 5.87 6.35 8.01
N GLN A 551 5.03 5.41 7.67
CA GLN A 551 5.38 4.35 6.75
C GLN A 551 5.11 4.66 5.27
N TYR A 552 4.40 5.72 4.91
CA TYR A 552 4.25 6.09 3.51
C TYR A 552 3.86 7.56 3.33
N GLU A 553 4.05 8.08 2.11
CA GLU A 553 3.60 9.41 1.75
C GLU A 553 2.12 9.38 1.38
N TYR A 554 1.30 10.12 2.14
CA TYR A 554 -0.13 10.21 1.92
C TYR A 554 -0.52 11.20 0.83
N VAL A 555 0.26 12.25 0.66
CA VAL A 555 -0.01 13.29 -0.35
C VAL A 555 0.17 12.73 -1.74
N PRO A 556 -0.84 12.79 -2.64
CA PRO A 556 -0.71 12.23 -3.97
C PRO A 556 0.33 12.99 -4.79
N THR A 557 1.15 12.24 -5.53
CA THR A 557 2.23 12.75 -6.36
C THR A 557 2.00 12.55 -7.85
N ARG A 558 0.94 11.82 -8.21
CA ARG A 558 0.54 11.55 -9.58
C ARG A 558 -0.95 11.75 -9.75
N PHE A 559 -1.41 11.74 -10.99
CA PHE A 559 -2.80 11.95 -11.33
C PHE A 559 -3.72 10.95 -10.61
N THR A 560 -4.75 11.52 -10.01
CA THR A 560 -5.89 10.78 -9.46
C THR A 560 -7.13 11.65 -9.54
N LEU A 561 -8.26 11.08 -9.93
CA LEU A 561 -9.54 11.79 -9.95
C LEU A 561 -10.07 12.02 -8.53
N ASN A 562 -9.79 11.07 -7.66
CA ASN A 562 -10.15 11.15 -6.24
C ASN A 562 -8.96 10.67 -5.39
N HIS A 563 -8.67 11.46 -4.37
CA HIS A 563 -7.74 11.07 -3.32
C HIS A 563 -8.51 11.06 -2.01
N ASP A 564 -8.74 9.87 -1.48
CA ASP A 564 -9.54 9.67 -0.27
C ASP A 564 -10.81 10.50 -0.31
N TYR A 565 -11.60 10.95 0.09
CA TYR A 565 -12.85 11.73 -0.12
C TYR A 565 -12.60 13.21 -0.53
N CYS A 566 -11.36 13.64 -0.80
CA CYS A 566 -11.00 15.06 -0.96
C CYS A 566 -11.78 15.78 -2.05
N THR A 567 -11.90 15.18 -3.25
CA THR A 567 -12.63 15.79 -4.38
C THR A 567 -14.11 15.99 -4.03
N ARG A 568 -14.76 14.97 -3.46
CA ARG A 568 -16.18 14.97 -3.10
C ARG A 568 -16.47 15.94 -1.95
N LEU A 569 -15.62 15.92 -0.92
CA LEU A 569 -15.75 16.80 0.24
C LEU A 569 -15.62 18.28 -0.15
N ALA A 570 -14.74 18.61 -1.12
CA ALA A 570 -14.61 19.97 -1.62
C ALA A 570 -15.93 20.48 -2.23
N GLN A 571 -16.71 19.60 -2.89
CA GLN A 571 -17.97 19.98 -3.53
C GLN A 571 -19.06 20.43 -2.56
N LEU A 572 -18.93 20.12 -1.27
CA LEU A 572 -19.83 20.67 -0.24
C LEU A 572 -19.63 22.17 0.00
N GLY A 573 -18.56 22.75 -0.50
CA GLY A 573 -18.20 24.16 -0.28
C GLY A 573 -17.02 24.36 0.66
N PHE A 574 -16.07 23.42 0.67
CA PHE A 574 -14.83 23.50 1.45
C PHE A 574 -13.59 23.63 0.55
N ILE A 575 -12.57 24.29 1.05
CA ILE A 575 -11.21 24.06 0.58
C ILE A 575 -10.71 22.81 1.32
N VAL A 576 -10.29 21.79 0.56
CA VAL A 576 -9.75 20.56 1.15
C VAL A 576 -8.26 20.49 0.86
N VAL A 577 -7.46 20.16 1.85
CA VAL A 577 -6.01 20.02 1.68
C VAL A 577 -5.51 18.68 2.23
N SER A 578 -4.44 18.17 1.63
CA SER A 578 -3.61 17.12 2.20
C SER A 578 -2.17 17.61 2.21
N VAL A 579 -1.52 17.55 3.35
CA VAL A 579 -0.16 18.08 3.57
C VAL A 579 0.76 16.97 4.04
N GLY A 580 1.95 16.85 3.46
CA GLY A 580 3.02 16.00 3.98
C GLY A 580 3.56 16.55 5.30
N HIS A 581 3.90 15.66 6.21
CA HIS A 581 4.42 16.01 7.52
C HIS A 581 5.86 15.48 7.67
N ARG A 582 6.72 16.18 8.41
CA ARG A 582 7.99 15.57 8.82
C ARG A 582 7.69 14.24 9.53
N GLY A 583 8.44 13.21 9.22
CA GLY A 583 8.15 11.85 9.69
C GLY A 583 7.28 11.00 8.76
N GLY A 584 6.79 11.56 7.64
CA GLY A 584 5.79 10.93 6.79
C GLY A 584 6.32 9.89 5.81
N THR A 585 7.57 9.96 5.34
CA THR A 585 8.05 9.12 4.25
C THR A 585 9.57 8.95 4.23
N PRO A 586 10.11 7.77 3.85
CA PRO A 586 11.53 7.58 3.63
C PRO A 586 12.06 8.24 2.34
N MET A 587 11.22 8.72 1.46
CA MET A 587 11.62 9.37 0.18
C MET A 587 12.44 10.65 0.37
N ARG A 588 12.41 11.24 1.58
CA ARG A 588 13.12 12.48 1.92
C ARG A 588 14.35 12.26 2.81
N GLY A 589 14.79 10.98 2.92
CA GLY A 589 15.94 10.59 3.72
C GLY A 589 15.63 10.36 5.21
N LYS A 590 16.61 9.81 5.90
CA LYS A 590 16.46 9.28 7.24
C LYS A 590 16.04 10.32 8.28
N ALA A 591 16.67 11.48 8.30
CA ALA A 591 16.34 12.55 9.25
C ALA A 591 14.88 13.01 9.15
N TYR A 592 14.32 12.99 7.92
CA TYR A 592 12.93 13.35 7.67
C TYR A 592 11.98 12.27 8.18
N HIS A 593 12.13 11.00 7.73
CA HIS A 593 11.15 9.95 8.09
C HIS A 593 11.23 9.52 9.55
N SER A 594 12.37 9.67 10.20
CA SER A 594 12.51 9.34 11.63
C SER A 594 12.15 10.47 12.58
N TYR A 595 11.71 11.63 12.08
CA TYR A 595 11.39 12.81 12.90
C TYR A 595 10.34 12.52 13.98
N GLY A 596 9.34 11.68 13.66
CA GLY A 596 8.28 11.28 14.60
C GLY A 596 8.66 10.18 15.59
N TYR A 597 9.89 9.64 15.55
CA TYR A 597 10.31 8.53 16.41
C TYR A 597 10.13 8.85 17.90
N GLY A 598 9.44 7.96 18.60
CA GLY A 598 9.11 8.15 20.02
C GLY A 598 7.94 9.11 20.30
N ASN A 599 7.35 9.75 19.28
CA ASN A 599 6.32 10.77 19.45
C ASN A 599 5.21 10.71 18.38
N GLN A 600 4.72 9.53 18.05
CA GLN A 600 3.75 9.30 16.96
C GLN A 600 2.40 10.00 17.15
N ARG A 601 2.03 10.40 18.36
CA ARG A 601 0.79 11.15 18.62
C ARG A 601 0.90 12.63 18.23
N ASP A 602 2.03 13.27 18.55
CA ASP A 602 2.11 14.75 18.57
C ASP A 602 2.92 15.34 17.43
N TYR A 603 3.83 14.56 16.79
CA TYR A 603 4.82 15.11 15.84
C TYR A 603 4.22 15.82 14.62
N PRO A 604 3.07 15.37 14.03
CA PRO A 604 2.56 16.00 12.82
C PRO A 604 1.67 17.22 13.08
N LEU A 605 1.19 17.39 14.33
CA LEU A 605 0.11 18.33 14.65
C LEU A 605 0.49 19.79 14.40
N ALA A 606 1.71 20.16 14.79
CA ALA A 606 2.19 21.53 14.60
C ALA A 606 2.46 21.84 13.13
N ASP A 607 2.94 20.86 12.35
CA ASP A 607 3.20 21.02 10.93
C ASP A 607 1.90 21.24 10.14
N ASP A 608 0.83 20.46 10.43
CA ASP A 608 -0.47 20.61 9.79
C ASP A 608 -1.09 21.99 10.11
N LYS A 609 -1.13 22.35 11.40
CA LYS A 609 -1.65 23.65 11.84
C LYS A 609 -0.92 24.80 11.16
N TYR A 610 0.41 24.79 11.17
CA TYR A 610 1.23 25.87 10.60
C TYR A 610 1.09 25.93 9.07
N ALA A 611 0.93 24.78 8.41
CA ALA A 611 0.65 24.73 6.97
C ALA A 611 -0.68 25.44 6.63
N ILE A 612 -1.75 25.16 7.38
CA ILE A 612 -3.07 25.78 7.19
C ILE A 612 -3.00 27.29 7.43
N GLU A 613 -2.30 27.74 8.48
CA GLU A 613 -2.10 29.16 8.77
C GLU A 613 -1.36 29.90 7.63
N GLN A 614 -0.33 29.28 7.05
CA GLN A 614 0.38 29.83 5.88
C GLN A 614 -0.50 29.90 4.64
N LEU A 615 -1.34 28.85 4.41
CA LEU A 615 -2.27 28.86 3.28
C LEU A 615 -3.32 29.97 3.43
N ALA A 616 -3.88 30.15 4.63
CA ALA A 616 -4.84 31.24 4.90
C ALA A 616 -4.21 32.62 4.77
N ALA A 617 -2.96 32.79 5.18
CA ALA A 617 -2.21 34.05 4.97
C ALA A 617 -1.93 34.33 3.49
N ARG A 618 -1.77 33.28 2.66
CA ARG A 618 -1.52 33.38 1.21
C ARG A 618 -2.80 33.59 0.40
N TYR A 619 -3.90 32.96 0.82
CA TYR A 619 -5.14 32.88 0.07
C TYR A 619 -6.31 33.46 0.87
N PRO A 620 -6.76 34.70 0.57
CA PRO A 620 -7.85 35.37 1.31
C PRO A 620 -9.18 34.63 1.29
N PHE A 621 -9.38 33.70 0.39
CA PHE A 621 -10.57 32.86 0.32
C PHE A 621 -10.60 31.72 1.36
N ILE A 622 -9.56 31.54 2.18
CA ILE A 622 -9.51 30.51 3.24
C ILE A 622 -9.85 31.13 4.59
N ASP A 623 -10.86 30.58 5.25
CA ASP A 623 -11.26 30.99 6.61
C ASP A 623 -10.54 30.14 7.66
N VAL A 624 -9.48 30.64 8.23
CA VAL A 624 -8.71 29.99 9.29
C VAL A 624 -9.46 29.87 10.63
N THR A 625 -10.63 30.52 10.77
CA THR A 625 -11.47 30.38 11.96
C THR A 625 -12.42 29.18 11.89
N ARG A 626 -12.55 28.57 10.72
CA ARG A 626 -13.42 27.41 10.43
C ARG A 626 -12.58 26.27 9.84
N VAL A 627 -11.81 25.60 10.69
CA VAL A 627 -10.88 24.51 10.28
C VAL A 627 -11.44 23.16 10.72
N GLY A 628 -11.52 22.23 9.77
CA GLY A 628 -11.83 20.83 10.00
C GLY A 628 -10.63 19.93 9.76
N ILE A 629 -10.68 18.70 10.27
CA ILE A 629 -9.68 17.66 10.07
C ILE A 629 -10.35 16.29 10.02
N TYR A 630 -9.90 15.42 9.12
CA TYR A 630 -10.35 14.02 9.14
C TYR A 630 -9.26 13.05 8.71
N GLY A 631 -9.39 11.83 9.19
CA GLY A 631 -8.53 10.74 8.78
C GLY A 631 -8.97 9.40 9.34
N HIS A 632 -8.46 8.35 8.72
CA HIS A 632 -8.69 6.96 9.09
C HIS A 632 -7.43 6.33 9.68
N SER A 633 -7.57 5.36 10.60
CA SER A 633 -6.41 4.63 11.17
C SER A 633 -5.41 5.59 11.85
N GLY A 634 -4.16 5.65 11.40
CA GLY A 634 -3.19 6.67 11.83
C GLY A 634 -3.68 8.11 11.66
N GLY A 635 -4.47 8.36 10.59
CA GLY A 635 -5.15 9.64 10.39
C GLY A 635 -6.24 9.92 11.42
N GLY A 636 -6.95 8.89 11.87
CA GLY A 636 -7.90 8.97 12.98
C GLY A 636 -7.19 9.33 14.30
N LEU A 637 -6.05 8.70 14.58
CA LEU A 637 -5.19 9.08 15.70
C LEU A 637 -4.83 10.57 15.65
N MET A 638 -4.35 11.05 14.51
CA MET A 638 -3.97 12.45 14.32
C MET A 638 -5.16 13.40 14.46
N SER A 639 -6.32 13.08 13.85
CA SER A 639 -7.52 13.93 13.91
C SER A 639 -8.04 14.12 15.35
N ALA A 640 -8.11 13.03 16.12
CA ALA A 640 -8.50 13.09 17.52
C ALA A 640 -7.47 13.84 18.38
N ALA A 641 -6.17 13.60 18.15
CA ALA A 641 -5.10 14.30 18.87
C ALA A 641 -5.10 15.81 18.53
N ALA A 642 -5.32 16.17 17.27
CA ALA A 642 -5.32 17.56 16.80
C ALA A 642 -6.43 18.40 17.45
N ILE A 643 -7.68 17.93 17.44
CA ILE A 643 -8.78 18.66 18.04
C ILE A 643 -8.70 18.76 19.57
N CYS A 644 -8.07 17.76 20.22
CA CYS A 644 -7.80 17.80 21.65
C CYS A 644 -6.59 18.68 22.01
N THR A 645 -5.61 18.83 21.11
CA THR A 645 -4.41 19.64 21.36
C THR A 645 -4.65 21.13 21.03
N TYR A 646 -5.39 21.39 19.93
CA TYR A 646 -5.68 22.74 19.45
C TYR A 646 -7.21 22.98 19.31
N PRO A 647 -7.98 22.91 20.42
CA PRO A 647 -9.44 22.99 20.40
C PRO A 647 -9.98 24.36 19.94
N GLU A 648 -9.14 25.40 19.96
CA GLU A 648 -9.49 26.72 19.44
C GLU A 648 -9.21 26.86 17.95
N PHE A 649 -8.41 25.99 17.39
CA PHE A 649 -8.09 26.00 15.97
C PHE A 649 -8.99 25.05 15.18
N TYR A 650 -9.00 23.75 15.51
CA TYR A 650 -9.88 22.77 14.86
C TYR A 650 -11.30 22.84 15.45
N LYS A 651 -12.29 23.12 14.59
CA LYS A 651 -13.71 23.24 14.97
C LYS A 651 -14.50 21.96 14.75
N ALA A 652 -14.01 21.08 13.86
CA ALA A 652 -14.61 19.79 13.58
C ALA A 652 -13.52 18.76 13.31
N ALA A 653 -13.69 17.54 13.83
CA ALA A 653 -12.84 16.42 13.54
C ALA A 653 -13.65 15.16 13.29
N VAL A 654 -13.28 14.39 12.25
CA VAL A 654 -13.78 13.05 12.02
C VAL A 654 -12.60 12.08 12.16
N ALA A 655 -12.67 11.23 13.18
CA ALA A 655 -11.61 10.33 13.55
C ALA A 655 -12.11 8.88 13.47
N SER A 656 -11.71 8.15 12.43
CA SER A 656 -12.20 6.79 12.20
C SER A 656 -11.11 5.74 12.43
N ALA A 657 -11.48 4.67 13.12
CA ALA A 657 -10.66 3.47 13.40
C ALA A 657 -9.23 3.80 13.86
N GLY A 658 -9.06 4.86 14.68
CA GLY A 658 -7.74 5.33 15.11
C GLY A 658 -7.13 4.52 16.25
N ASN A 659 -5.82 4.32 16.21
CA ASN A 659 -5.06 3.65 17.26
C ASN A 659 -4.77 4.61 18.45
N TYR A 660 -5.82 5.10 19.11
CA TYR A 660 -5.78 6.15 20.13
C TYR A 660 -4.99 5.77 21.40
N ASP A 661 -4.78 4.48 21.65
CA ASP A 661 -4.02 3.96 22.78
C ASP A 661 -2.99 2.92 22.35
N ASN A 662 -1.79 3.36 21.99
CA ASN A 662 -0.74 2.49 21.49
C ASN A 662 -0.14 1.52 22.53
N ARG A 663 -0.63 1.52 23.78
CA ARG A 663 -0.33 0.48 24.79
C ARG A 663 -1.04 -0.84 24.51
N VAL A 664 -2.10 -0.81 23.70
CA VAL A 664 -2.92 -1.96 23.31
C VAL A 664 -2.95 -2.15 21.80
N TYR A 665 -1.92 -1.68 21.12
CA TYR A 665 -1.77 -1.78 19.67
C TYR A 665 -0.62 -2.73 19.28
N ASN A 666 -0.60 -3.12 18.01
CA ASN A 666 0.33 -4.08 17.43
C ASN A 666 1.79 -3.78 17.77
N LYS A 667 2.48 -4.78 18.35
CA LYS A 667 3.88 -4.72 18.77
C LYS A 667 4.80 -4.22 17.65
N GLY A 668 4.72 -4.82 16.47
CA GLY A 668 5.64 -4.54 15.39
C GLY A 668 5.63 -3.07 15.01
N TRP A 669 4.45 -2.48 14.79
CA TRP A 669 4.34 -1.06 14.44
C TRP A 669 4.76 -0.14 15.59
N VAL A 670 4.30 -0.43 16.81
CA VAL A 670 4.57 0.45 17.97
C VAL A 670 6.05 0.43 18.36
N GLU A 671 6.66 -0.75 18.43
CA GLU A 671 8.06 -0.86 18.86
C GLU A 671 9.02 -0.26 17.83
N ILE A 672 8.72 -0.35 16.53
CA ILE A 672 9.51 0.29 15.47
C ILE A 672 9.46 1.82 15.58
N HIS A 673 8.26 2.40 15.76
CA HIS A 673 8.07 3.84 15.62
C HIS A 673 8.12 4.62 16.94
N PHE A 674 7.73 4.02 18.06
CA PHE A 674 7.92 4.62 19.38
C PHE A 674 9.26 4.23 20.00
N GLY A 675 9.87 3.16 19.52
CA GLY A 675 11.05 2.56 20.11
C GLY A 675 10.74 1.68 21.32
N VAL A 676 11.58 0.69 21.51
CA VAL A 676 11.51 -0.22 22.64
C VAL A 676 12.86 -0.26 23.38
N ASP A 677 12.83 0.02 24.67
CA ASP A 677 13.99 -0.15 25.54
C ASP A 677 14.10 -1.63 25.95
N GLU A 678 15.07 -2.34 25.40
CA GLU A 678 15.39 -3.73 25.76
C GLU A 678 16.39 -3.74 26.93
N LYS A 679 16.04 -4.43 28.03
CA LYS A 679 16.91 -4.63 29.18
C LYS A 679 17.12 -6.10 29.44
N ALA A 680 18.35 -6.55 29.29
CA ALA A 680 18.76 -7.88 29.66
C ALA A 680 19.06 -7.94 31.17
N LYS A 681 18.54 -8.96 31.87
CA LYS A 681 18.82 -9.24 33.26
C LYS A 681 19.32 -10.69 33.37
N THR A 682 20.60 -10.83 33.67
CA THR A 682 21.22 -12.16 33.88
C THR A 682 21.19 -12.50 35.38
N THR A 683 20.63 -13.66 35.67
CA THR A 683 20.58 -14.24 37.03
C THR A 683 21.20 -15.65 36.99
N LYS A 684 21.81 -16.07 38.09
CA LYS A 684 22.30 -17.44 38.23
C LYS A 684 21.31 -18.25 39.08
N ASP A 685 21.04 -19.46 38.64
CA ASP A 685 20.24 -20.41 39.42
C ASP A 685 21.05 -21.11 40.52
N SER A 686 20.42 -22.03 41.26
CA SER A 686 21.06 -22.78 42.34
C SER A 686 22.20 -23.69 41.88
N LEU A 687 22.29 -23.93 40.57
CA LEU A 687 23.33 -24.75 39.92
C LEU A 687 24.41 -23.88 39.27
N ASN A 688 24.40 -22.55 39.56
CA ASN A 688 25.32 -21.54 38.99
C ASN A 688 25.19 -21.39 37.46
N VAL A 689 24.08 -21.85 36.86
CA VAL A 689 23.77 -21.64 35.43
C VAL A 689 23.21 -20.24 35.23
N GLU A 690 23.74 -19.52 34.27
CA GLU A 690 23.27 -18.16 33.92
C GLU A 690 22.01 -18.25 33.10
N HIS A 691 20.96 -17.50 33.53
CA HIS A 691 19.71 -17.31 32.82
C HIS A 691 19.55 -15.85 32.51
N THR A 692 19.47 -15.49 31.24
CA THR A 692 19.21 -14.11 30.82
C THR A 692 17.72 -13.98 30.48
N THR A 693 17.05 -13.03 31.12
CA THR A 693 15.69 -12.62 30.83
C THR A 693 15.70 -11.21 30.25
N TYR A 694 14.71 -10.92 29.42
CA TYR A 694 14.60 -9.61 28.78
C TYR A 694 13.30 -8.94 29.21
N GLU A 695 13.40 -7.65 29.49
CA GLU A 695 12.28 -6.76 29.75
C GLU A 695 12.23 -5.71 28.65
N TYR A 696 11.02 -5.46 28.10
CA TYR A 696 10.79 -4.52 27.04
C TYR A 696 9.89 -3.40 27.54
N LYS A 697 10.34 -2.17 27.37
CA LYS A 697 9.58 -0.99 27.79
C LYS A 697 9.36 -0.05 26.62
N VAL A 698 8.09 0.24 26.34
CA VAL A 698 7.68 1.18 25.29
C VAL A 698 7.05 2.41 25.93
N ARG A 699 7.42 3.59 25.43
CA ARG A 699 6.92 4.89 25.94
C ARG A 699 5.90 5.44 24.97
N THR A 700 4.64 5.06 25.13
CA THR A 700 3.54 5.60 24.33
C THR A 700 2.81 6.72 25.05
N ARG A 701 2.16 7.60 24.29
CA ARG A 701 1.31 8.69 24.79
C ARG A 701 -0.10 8.51 24.21
N PRO A 702 -1.08 8.03 24.99
CA PRO A 702 -2.43 7.85 24.51
C PRO A 702 -3.18 9.18 24.34
N VAL A 703 -4.12 9.23 23.39
CA VAL A 703 -4.97 10.42 23.15
C VAL A 703 -5.86 10.72 24.34
N GLN A 704 -6.23 9.72 25.14
CA GLN A 704 -7.04 9.83 26.36
C GLN A 704 -6.51 10.86 27.34
N GLU A 705 -5.19 11.08 27.41
CA GLU A 705 -4.57 12.11 28.27
C GLU A 705 -5.00 13.53 27.88
N LEU A 706 -5.40 13.73 26.61
CA LEU A 706 -5.81 15.03 26.07
C LEU A 706 -7.32 15.27 26.16
N ALA A 707 -8.11 14.27 26.55
CA ALA A 707 -9.59 14.34 26.56
C ALA A 707 -10.14 15.56 27.32
N LYS A 708 -9.52 15.95 28.42
CA LYS A 708 -9.92 17.13 29.22
C LYS A 708 -9.82 18.46 28.46
N ASN A 709 -8.94 18.54 27.46
CA ASN A 709 -8.69 19.77 26.70
C ASN A 709 -9.70 19.94 25.55
N TYR A 710 -10.31 18.82 25.09
CA TYR A 710 -11.27 18.83 24.03
C TYR A 710 -12.50 19.71 24.36
N LYS A 711 -13.05 20.42 23.37
CA LYS A 711 -14.21 21.30 23.54
C LYS A 711 -15.46 20.74 22.87
N ASN A 712 -15.50 20.65 21.53
CA ASN A 712 -16.65 20.17 20.77
C ASN A 712 -16.23 19.77 19.33
N GLY A 713 -17.17 19.14 18.59
CA GLY A 713 -16.99 18.86 17.17
C GLY A 713 -16.18 17.60 16.85
N LEU A 714 -16.21 16.57 17.69
CA LEU A 714 -15.58 15.28 17.43
C LEU A 714 -16.62 14.23 17.06
N LEU A 715 -16.38 13.56 15.92
CA LEU A 715 -17.12 12.41 15.44
C LEU A 715 -16.18 11.19 15.35
N LEU A 716 -16.50 10.15 16.09
CA LEU A 716 -15.72 8.91 16.14
C LEU A 716 -16.41 7.79 15.36
N PHE A 717 -15.61 6.99 14.63
CA PHE A 717 -16.08 5.76 13.99
C PHE A 717 -15.15 4.58 14.32
N THR A 718 -15.74 3.37 14.38
CA THR A 718 -14.99 2.11 14.46
C THR A 718 -15.77 0.97 13.83
N GLY A 719 -15.07 0.00 13.23
CA GLY A 719 -15.66 -1.28 12.83
C GLY A 719 -15.79 -2.21 14.02
N ALA A 720 -16.94 -2.87 14.20
CA ALA A 720 -17.17 -3.75 15.34
C ALA A 720 -16.28 -5.03 15.32
N VAL A 721 -15.85 -5.45 14.12
CA VAL A 721 -15.03 -6.65 13.91
C VAL A 721 -13.63 -6.32 13.38
N ASP A 722 -13.13 -5.11 13.69
CA ASP A 722 -11.79 -4.66 13.32
C ASP A 722 -10.72 -5.36 14.17
N LYS A 723 -9.91 -6.22 13.54
CA LYS A 723 -8.76 -6.90 14.16
C LYS A 723 -7.45 -6.12 13.99
N THR A 724 -7.39 -5.14 13.09
CA THR A 724 -6.21 -4.31 12.85
C THR A 724 -6.07 -3.23 13.91
N VAL A 725 -7.14 -2.44 14.10
CA VAL A 725 -7.25 -1.47 15.19
C VAL A 725 -8.50 -1.83 16.01
N ASN A 726 -8.31 -2.69 16.98
CA ASN A 726 -9.41 -3.23 17.80
C ASN A 726 -10.33 -2.10 18.32
N PRO A 727 -11.67 -2.28 18.30
CA PRO A 727 -12.63 -1.27 18.77
C PRO A 727 -12.36 -0.74 20.17
N ALA A 728 -11.61 -1.49 20.98
CA ALA A 728 -11.15 -1.06 22.31
C ALA A 728 -10.43 0.28 22.31
N HIS A 729 -9.73 0.64 21.23
CA HIS A 729 -9.10 1.95 21.09
C HIS A 729 -10.13 3.08 21.13
N THR A 730 -11.20 2.97 20.35
CA THR A 730 -12.29 3.95 20.31
C THR A 730 -13.05 3.98 21.61
N PHE A 731 -13.36 2.82 22.22
CA PHE A 731 -14.06 2.76 23.49
C PHE A 731 -13.25 3.38 24.64
N ARG A 732 -11.93 3.18 24.67
CA ARG A 732 -11.05 3.82 25.67
C ARG A 732 -11.02 5.35 25.53
N LEU A 733 -11.03 5.86 24.30
CA LEU A 733 -11.12 7.31 24.08
C LEU A 733 -12.48 7.86 24.47
N ALA A 734 -13.57 7.16 24.11
CA ALA A 734 -14.93 7.53 24.50
C ALA A 734 -15.08 7.56 26.04
N ASP A 735 -14.58 6.54 26.75
CA ASP A 735 -14.59 6.52 28.23
C ASP A 735 -13.85 7.72 28.82
N ALA A 736 -12.69 8.09 28.27
CA ALA A 736 -11.94 9.25 28.72
C ALA A 736 -12.68 10.59 28.49
N LEU A 737 -13.36 10.72 27.35
CA LEU A 737 -14.19 11.89 27.04
C LEU A 737 -15.43 11.98 27.96
N ILE A 738 -16.12 10.85 28.24
CA ILE A 738 -17.24 10.78 29.19
C ILE A 738 -16.77 11.19 30.58
N LYS A 739 -15.66 10.66 31.08
CA LYS A 739 -15.07 11.00 32.39
C LYS A 739 -14.66 12.47 32.48
N ALA A 740 -14.31 13.08 31.34
CA ALA A 740 -14.01 14.50 31.25
C ALA A 740 -15.26 15.38 31.03
N ASN A 741 -16.46 14.80 31.09
CA ASN A 741 -17.74 15.45 30.81
C ASN A 741 -17.76 16.20 29.46
N LYS A 742 -17.38 15.51 28.39
CA LYS A 742 -17.31 16.04 27.01
C LYS A 742 -18.40 15.45 26.14
N ASP A 743 -18.99 16.29 25.28
CA ASP A 743 -20.00 15.90 24.29
C ASP A 743 -19.33 15.55 22.96
N PHE A 744 -19.63 14.36 22.40
CA PHE A 744 -19.10 13.86 21.14
C PHE A 744 -20.06 12.86 20.50
N ASP A 745 -19.97 12.71 19.19
CA ASP A 745 -20.69 11.68 18.44
C ASP A 745 -19.82 10.45 18.20
N MET A 746 -20.40 9.24 18.29
CA MET A 746 -19.71 7.99 18.00
C MET A 746 -20.62 6.99 17.29
N PHE A 747 -20.08 6.33 16.25
CA PHE A 747 -20.75 5.24 15.54
C PHE A 747 -19.85 3.99 15.53
N VAL A 748 -20.50 2.85 15.80
CA VAL A 748 -19.92 1.52 15.66
C VAL A 748 -20.57 0.87 14.45
N LEU A 749 -19.79 0.49 13.44
CA LEU A 749 -20.28 -0.15 12.22
C LEU A 749 -20.26 -1.67 12.41
N PRO A 750 -21.43 -2.35 12.54
CA PRO A 750 -21.50 -3.71 13.07
C PRO A 750 -20.79 -4.79 12.24
N LYS A 751 -20.73 -4.63 10.91
CA LYS A 751 -20.09 -5.59 9.98
C LYS A 751 -18.71 -5.16 9.51
N SER A 752 -18.27 -3.95 9.82
CA SER A 752 -17.04 -3.42 9.29
C SER A 752 -15.82 -3.95 10.04
N THR A 753 -14.81 -4.31 9.25
CA THR A 753 -13.44 -4.54 9.69
C THR A 753 -12.69 -3.20 9.77
N HIS A 754 -11.35 -3.20 9.54
CA HIS A 754 -10.58 -1.95 9.54
C HIS A 754 -10.99 -1.01 8.42
N GLY A 755 -11.34 -1.51 7.22
CA GLY A 755 -11.92 -0.73 6.12
C GLY A 755 -13.45 -0.70 6.19
N PHE A 756 -14.03 0.40 5.71
CA PHE A 756 -15.47 0.54 5.53
C PHE A 756 -15.80 0.37 4.05
N PHE A 757 -16.73 -0.51 3.72
CA PHE A 757 -17.07 -0.85 2.34
C PHE A 757 -18.58 -0.86 2.14
N GLY A 758 -19.04 -0.56 0.91
CA GLY A 758 -20.45 -0.61 0.52
C GLY A 758 -21.33 0.31 1.36
N GLU A 759 -22.38 -0.23 1.97
CA GLU A 759 -23.34 0.52 2.77
C GLU A 759 -22.70 1.25 3.97
N SER A 760 -21.71 0.61 4.60
CA SER A 760 -20.97 1.18 5.73
C SER A 760 -20.10 2.37 5.32
N GLU A 761 -19.48 2.31 4.16
CA GLU A 761 -18.70 3.41 3.61
C GLU A 761 -19.60 4.60 3.25
N LEU A 762 -20.70 4.35 2.57
CA LEU A 762 -21.67 5.40 2.21
C LEU A 762 -22.25 6.09 3.46
N PHE A 763 -22.60 5.31 4.47
CA PHE A 763 -23.08 5.85 5.76
C PHE A 763 -22.01 6.71 6.44
N PHE A 764 -20.76 6.22 6.49
CA PHE A 764 -19.63 6.96 7.04
C PHE A 764 -19.42 8.29 6.32
N GLU A 765 -19.39 8.28 4.99
CA GLU A 765 -19.15 9.47 4.18
C GLU A 765 -20.27 10.51 4.38
N HIS A 766 -21.53 10.11 4.35
CA HIS A 766 -22.65 11.02 4.57
C HIS A 766 -22.67 11.60 6.00
N LYS A 767 -22.30 10.82 7.02
CA LYS A 767 -22.17 11.34 8.39
C LYS A 767 -21.02 12.34 8.51
N MET A 768 -19.89 12.09 7.82
CA MET A 768 -18.77 13.03 7.75
C MET A 768 -19.20 14.35 7.08
N TRP A 769 -19.91 14.29 5.96
CA TRP A 769 -20.42 15.48 5.26
C TRP A 769 -21.33 16.32 6.17
N ARG A 770 -22.30 15.69 6.83
CA ARG A 770 -23.20 16.37 7.78
C ARG A 770 -22.45 16.98 8.96
N HIS A 771 -21.46 16.28 9.48
CA HIS A 771 -20.67 16.76 10.60
C HIS A 771 -19.90 18.03 10.24
N PHE A 772 -19.20 18.04 9.10
CA PHE A 772 -18.51 19.25 8.64
C PHE A 772 -19.48 20.38 8.27
N ALA A 773 -20.59 20.09 7.60
CA ALA A 773 -21.60 21.11 7.29
C ALA A 773 -22.17 21.77 8.57
N LYS A 774 -22.51 20.98 9.56
CA LYS A 774 -23.00 21.46 10.86
C LYS A 774 -21.98 22.37 11.56
N HIS A 775 -20.74 21.89 11.69
CA HIS A 775 -19.75 22.57 12.53
C HIS A 775 -18.98 23.68 11.81
N LEU A 776 -18.85 23.63 10.48
CA LEU A 776 -18.07 24.61 9.71
C LEU A 776 -18.93 25.59 8.90
N LEU A 777 -20.15 25.20 8.48
CA LEU A 777 -21.08 26.04 7.74
C LEU A 777 -22.30 26.48 8.58
N GLY A 778 -22.53 25.86 9.73
CA GLY A 778 -23.75 26.03 10.52
C GLY A 778 -25.00 25.41 9.87
N ASP A 779 -24.81 24.53 8.87
CA ASP A 779 -25.88 23.92 8.11
C ASP A 779 -26.36 22.62 8.77
N ASN A 780 -27.61 22.63 9.23
CA ASN A 780 -28.28 21.48 9.83
C ASN A 780 -29.39 20.93 8.92
N SER A 781 -29.50 21.40 7.67
CA SER A 781 -30.65 21.17 6.79
C SER A 781 -30.65 19.83 6.06
N ALA A 782 -29.59 19.05 6.14
CA ALA A 782 -29.47 17.82 5.36
C ALA A 782 -30.35 16.69 5.90
N ASP A 783 -31.26 16.24 5.09
CA ASP A 783 -32.08 15.03 5.30
C ASP A 783 -31.60 13.93 4.32
N PHE A 784 -30.56 13.19 4.73
CA PHE A 784 -30.01 12.09 3.92
C PHE A 784 -30.77 10.77 4.09
N GLU A 785 -31.59 10.63 5.09
CA GLU A 785 -32.26 9.35 5.42
C GLU A 785 -33.16 8.87 4.29
N THR A 786 -33.75 9.79 3.53
CA THR A 786 -34.56 9.45 2.36
C THR A 786 -33.80 9.08 1.10
N ASP A 787 -32.59 9.58 0.90
CA ASP A 787 -31.81 9.35 -0.31
C ASP A 787 -30.91 8.09 -0.23
N LEU A 788 -30.35 7.79 0.94
CA LEU A 788 -29.65 6.53 1.22
C LEU A 788 -30.45 5.30 0.79
N ASN A 789 -31.74 5.27 1.13
CA ASN A 789 -32.60 4.13 0.79
C ASN A 789 -32.83 3.99 -0.72
N LYS A 790 -32.87 5.09 -1.48
CA LYS A 790 -33.10 5.05 -2.93
C LYS A 790 -31.85 4.54 -3.69
N ASP A 791 -30.67 4.92 -3.24
CA ASP A 791 -29.42 4.53 -3.91
C ASP A 791 -28.98 3.12 -3.57
N MET A 792 -29.22 2.67 -2.34
CA MET A 792 -29.03 1.28 -1.93
C MET A 792 -29.94 0.31 -2.69
N ILE A 793 -31.19 0.72 -3.00
CA ILE A 793 -32.12 -0.08 -3.83
C ILE A 793 -31.63 -0.15 -5.28
N LYS A 794 -31.07 0.92 -5.83
CA LYS A 794 -30.51 0.93 -7.19
C LYS A 794 -29.26 0.07 -7.33
N GLN A 795 -28.41 0.00 -6.30
CA GLN A 795 -27.22 -0.88 -6.30
C GLN A 795 -27.59 -2.37 -6.20
N LYS A 796 -28.61 -2.73 -5.45
CA LYS A 796 -29.12 -4.14 -5.38
C LYS A 796 -29.77 -4.62 -6.67
N ASN A 797 -30.21 -3.71 -7.54
CA ASN A 797 -30.91 -4.04 -8.80
C ASN A 797 -29.99 -3.91 -10.03
N ARG A 798 -28.69 -3.68 -9.85
CA ARG A 798 -27.63 -3.76 -10.86
C ARG A 798 -26.67 -4.91 -10.57
#